data_01156607b0601aa3d0eb5ed875e165fa
#
_entry.id   01156607b0601aa3d0eb5ed875e165fa
#
_cell.length_a   1.000
_cell.length_b   1.000
_cell.length_c   1.000
_cell.angle_alpha   90.00
_cell.angle_beta   90.00
_cell.angle_gamma   90.00
#
_symmetry.space_group_name_H-M   'P 1'
#
loop_
_entity.id
_entity.type
_entity.pdbx_description
1 polymer ?
#
loop_
_entity_poly.entity_id
_entity_poly.type
_entity_poly.pdbx_seq_one_letter_code
_entity_poly.pdbx_strand_id
1 'polypeptide(L)'
;MATACTYTFALCLSLAFFMFSSAASSTEADILLSFKDSIQDPKNSLSSWSNSSNAHHCNWTGITCSTSPSLTVTSLNLQNLNLSGEISSSICDLTNLALLNLADNFFNQPIPLHLSQCSSLESLNVSNNLIWGPIPDQISQFQSLRVLDFSKNHIEGRIPESIGSLVKLQVLNLGSNLLSGSVPSVFVNFTELVVLDLSQNLYLMSGVPSEIGKLGKLEQLLLQSSGFYGQIPDSFVGLQSLTILDLSQNNLSGMIPQTLGSSSKNLVSFDVSQNKLLGSFPNDICSAPGLKNLGLHTNFFNGSIPNSISECSNLERFQVQNNEFSGDFPGGLWSLSKIKLIRAENNRFSGAIPDSMSMAAQLEQVQIDNNSFTGKIPHGLGLVKSLYRFSASLNGLYGELPPNFCDSPVMSIINLSHNSLSGQIPEMKKCRKLVSLSLADNSLTGEIPPSLADLPVLTYLDLSDNNLTGSIPEELQNLKLALFNVSFNLLSGEVPPALVSGLPASFLEGNPHLCGPGLPNSCFDDLPRHRNSAGLSSLACALISIAFGLGVLLVAAGFFVFHRSTKWKSEMGSWHSVFFYPLRVTEHDLVMGMDEKSSVGNGGAFGRVYIICLPSGELVAVKKLVNIGNQSPKALKAEVKTLAKIRHKNITKVLGFCHSEESIFLIYEYLQKGSLGDLISRPDFQLQWSDRLKIAIGVAQGLAYLHKHYVQHLLHRNIKSTNILLDADFEPKLTDFALDRIVGEASFQTTVASESANSCYNAPECGYTKKATEQMDVYSFGVVLLELIAGRQADRAEPADSVDIVKWVRRKINITNGAVQVLDSKISNSSQQEMLAALDIAIRCTSVLPEKRPTMLEVTRALQSLGSKTHVSDSYLSTPEENSVPV
;
A
#
# COMPACT_ATOMS: atom_id res chain seq x y z
N MET A 1 -16.79 -82.84 40.87
CA MET A 1 -16.75 -81.83 39.75
C MET A 1 -17.37 -80.45 40.11
N ALA A 2 -18.05 -80.30 41.23
CA ALA A 2 -18.71 -79.05 41.61
C ALA A 2 -17.78 -78.05 42.41
N THR A 3 -16.71 -78.55 43.00
CA THR A 3 -15.79 -77.76 43.83
C THR A 3 -14.62 -77.08 43.05
N ALA A 4 -14.35 -77.60 41.83
CA ALA A 4 -13.27 -76.95 40.97
C ALA A 4 -13.79 -75.72 40.17
N CYS A 5 -15.15 -75.59 39.95
CA CYS A 5 -15.73 -74.52 39.20
C CYS A 5 -15.91 -73.23 40.03
N THR A 6 -16.02 -73.37 41.38
CA THR A 6 -16.15 -72.16 42.26
C THR A 6 -14.84 -71.46 42.55
N TYR A 7 -13.68 -72.15 42.52
CA TYR A 7 -12.37 -71.52 42.71
C TYR A 7 -11.88 -70.79 41.45
N THR A 8 -12.23 -71.30 40.26
CA THR A 8 -11.87 -70.56 39.00
C THR A 8 -12.72 -69.34 38.81
N PHE A 9 -14.02 -69.32 39.26
CA PHE A 9 -14.85 -68.11 39.17
C PHE A 9 -14.44 -67.07 40.19
N ALA A 10 -13.98 -67.35 41.34
CA ALA A 10 -13.46 -66.45 42.37
C ALA A 10 -12.11 -65.83 41.95
N LEU A 11 -11.25 -66.64 41.28
CA LEU A 11 -9.94 -66.17 40.81
C LEU A 11 -10.12 -65.25 39.58
N CYS A 12 -11.09 -65.51 38.68
CA CYS A 12 -11.38 -64.58 37.56
C CYS A 12 -12.07 -63.31 38.04
N LEU A 13 -12.89 -63.29 39.05
CA LEU A 13 -13.47 -62.08 39.63
C LEU A 13 -12.42 -61.23 40.39
N SER A 14 -11.46 -61.86 41.08
CA SER A 14 -10.38 -61.12 41.74
C SER A 14 -9.36 -60.55 40.75
N LEU A 15 -9.07 -61.30 39.65
CA LEU A 15 -8.23 -60.75 38.55
C LEU A 15 -8.96 -59.64 37.74
N ALA A 16 -10.29 -59.72 37.55
CA ALA A 16 -11.07 -58.63 36.93
C ALA A 16 -11.17 -57.43 37.87
N PHE A 17 -11.22 -57.62 39.21
CA PHE A 17 -11.17 -56.45 40.11
C PHE A 17 -9.79 -55.80 40.22
N PHE A 18 -8.70 -56.58 39.97
CA PHE A 18 -7.34 -56.01 39.90
C PHE A 18 -7.00 -55.35 38.55
N MET A 19 -7.75 -55.67 37.53
CA MET A 19 -7.61 -55.00 36.23
C MET A 19 -8.40 -53.66 36.11
N PHE A 20 -9.29 -53.38 37.09
CA PHE A 20 -10.09 -52.14 37.13
C PHE A 20 -9.60 -51.11 38.14
N SER A 21 -8.45 -51.28 38.75
CA SER A 21 -7.90 -50.29 39.69
C SER A 21 -6.43 -50.03 39.44
N SER A 22 -6.17 -49.20 38.42
CA SER A 22 -5.19 -48.13 38.44
C SER A 22 -5.22 -47.41 37.07
N ALA A 23 -6.35 -46.72 36.79
CA ALA A 23 -6.16 -45.45 36.10
C ALA A 23 -5.42 -44.57 37.10
N ALA A 24 -4.10 -44.57 37.05
CA ALA A 24 -3.31 -43.56 37.76
C ALA A 24 -3.83 -42.21 37.29
N SER A 25 -4.49 -41.45 38.18
CA SER A 25 -4.87 -40.10 37.86
C SER A 25 -3.56 -39.35 37.53
N SER A 26 -3.42 -38.95 36.26
CA SER A 26 -2.29 -38.14 35.84
C SER A 26 -2.21 -36.88 36.72
N THR A 27 -1.04 -36.63 37.30
CA THR A 27 -0.88 -35.40 38.09
C THR A 27 -0.94 -34.16 37.15
N GLU A 28 -1.30 -32.99 37.67
CA GLU A 28 -1.29 -31.75 36.86
C GLU A 28 0.10 -31.49 36.22
N ALA A 29 1.17 -31.89 36.89
CA ALA A 29 2.52 -31.87 36.35
C ALA A 29 2.66 -32.77 35.10
N ASP A 30 2.11 -33.98 35.12
CA ASP A 30 2.20 -34.92 33.97
C ASP A 30 1.38 -34.39 32.79
N ILE A 31 0.22 -33.74 33.06
CA ILE A 31 -0.61 -33.10 32.04
C ILE A 31 0.18 -31.94 31.35
N LEU A 32 0.83 -31.09 32.16
CA LEU A 32 1.64 -29.96 31.66
C LEU A 32 2.83 -30.44 30.84
N LEU A 33 3.51 -31.51 31.25
CA LEU A 33 4.63 -32.08 30.50
C LEU A 33 4.12 -32.71 29.19
N SER A 34 3.00 -33.41 29.20
CA SER A 34 2.37 -33.93 27.98
C SER A 34 2.01 -32.78 26.99
N PHE A 35 1.51 -31.66 27.52
CA PHE A 35 1.28 -30.46 26.70
C PHE A 35 2.58 -29.90 26.15
N LYS A 36 3.66 -29.83 26.97
CA LYS A 36 4.98 -29.38 26.52
C LYS A 36 5.53 -30.26 25.38
N ASP A 37 5.31 -31.58 25.42
CA ASP A 37 5.79 -32.50 24.39
C ASP A 37 5.12 -32.30 23.03
N SER A 38 3.91 -31.68 22.97
CA SER A 38 3.22 -31.28 21.75
C SER A 38 3.73 -29.97 21.15
N ILE A 39 4.59 -29.25 21.87
CA ILE A 39 5.07 -27.91 21.54
C ILE A 39 6.56 -27.97 21.16
N GLN A 40 6.94 -27.15 20.19
CA GLN A 40 8.34 -26.85 19.87
C GLN A 40 8.75 -25.58 20.59
N ASP A 41 9.80 -25.65 21.40
CA ASP A 41 10.35 -24.53 22.17
C ASP A 41 11.81 -24.26 21.78
N PRO A 42 12.07 -23.59 20.67
CA PRO A 42 13.42 -23.38 20.15
C PRO A 42 14.31 -22.49 21.04
N LYS A 43 13.69 -21.68 21.91
CA LYS A 43 14.42 -20.80 22.85
C LYS A 43 14.59 -21.42 24.24
N ASN A 44 14.09 -22.64 24.44
CA ASN A 44 14.08 -23.32 25.73
C ASN A 44 13.42 -22.49 26.86
N SER A 45 12.36 -21.75 26.50
CA SER A 45 11.60 -20.90 27.42
C SER A 45 10.88 -21.68 28.51
N LEU A 46 10.54 -22.96 28.24
CA LEU A 46 9.89 -23.89 29.15
C LEU A 46 10.89 -24.81 29.87
N SER A 47 12.14 -24.38 30.06
CA SER A 47 13.21 -25.15 30.77
C SER A 47 12.85 -25.47 32.22
N SER A 48 12.03 -24.61 32.87
CA SER A 48 11.54 -24.84 34.23
C SER A 48 10.53 -25.99 34.33
N TRP A 49 9.94 -26.41 33.20
CA TRP A 49 8.97 -27.51 33.14
C TRP A 49 9.72 -28.83 33.09
N SER A 50 10.08 -29.37 34.26
CA SER A 50 10.72 -30.69 34.37
C SER A 50 10.43 -31.33 35.72
N ASN A 51 10.27 -32.64 35.73
CA ASN A 51 10.16 -33.43 36.97
C ASN A 51 11.44 -33.55 37.76
N SER A 52 12.61 -33.15 37.16
CA SER A 52 13.91 -33.20 37.81
C SER A 52 14.19 -31.98 38.71
N SER A 53 13.40 -30.92 38.57
CA SER A 53 13.43 -29.78 39.47
C SER A 53 12.63 -30.08 40.73
N ASN A 54 13.19 -29.94 41.93
CA ASN A 54 12.45 -30.02 43.20
C ASN A 54 11.37 -28.89 43.33
N ALA A 55 11.11 -28.15 42.27
CA ALA A 55 10.14 -27.06 42.22
C ALA A 55 8.74 -27.58 41.88
N HIS A 56 7.76 -27.24 42.69
CA HIS A 56 6.35 -27.53 42.40
C HIS A 56 5.94 -26.89 41.07
N HIS A 57 5.10 -27.53 40.25
CA HIS A 57 4.67 -27.07 38.94
C HIS A 57 4.03 -25.67 38.95
N CYS A 58 3.50 -25.20 40.07
CA CYS A 58 3.02 -23.83 40.25
C CYS A 58 4.13 -22.75 40.13
N ASN A 59 5.40 -23.15 40.23
CA ASN A 59 6.54 -22.24 40.02
C ASN A 59 7.11 -22.32 38.57
N TRP A 60 6.51 -23.11 37.72
CA TRP A 60 6.95 -23.21 36.33
C TRP A 60 6.56 -21.97 35.53
N THR A 61 7.32 -21.69 34.50
CA THR A 61 7.10 -20.52 33.61
C THR A 61 5.68 -20.48 33.11
N GLY A 62 4.97 -19.38 33.30
CA GLY A 62 3.62 -19.15 32.77
C GLY A 62 2.50 -19.83 33.54
N ILE A 63 2.77 -20.56 34.65
CA ILE A 63 1.74 -21.25 35.44
C ILE A 63 1.36 -20.41 36.68
N THR A 64 0.05 -20.35 36.93
CA THR A 64 -0.49 -19.75 38.16
C THR A 64 -1.46 -20.74 38.77
N CYS A 65 -1.32 -21.00 40.06
CA CYS A 65 -2.22 -21.89 40.80
C CYS A 65 -3.16 -21.13 41.75
N SER A 66 -4.23 -21.81 42.17
CA SER A 66 -5.13 -21.31 43.22
C SER A 66 -4.41 -21.15 44.56
N THR A 67 -4.93 -20.27 45.41
CA THR A 67 -4.46 -20.16 46.78
C THR A 67 -5.10 -21.24 47.64
N SER A 68 -4.32 -21.76 48.65
CA SER A 68 -4.70 -22.85 49.57
C SER A 68 -6.23 -23.04 49.86
N PRO A 69 -6.78 -24.29 49.96
CA PRO A 69 -6.06 -25.47 50.43
C PRO A 69 -5.56 -26.43 49.37
N SER A 70 -6.02 -26.30 48.09
CA SER A 70 -5.55 -27.16 47.00
C SER A 70 -4.85 -26.29 45.96
N LEU A 71 -3.51 -26.42 45.85
CA LEU A 71 -2.73 -25.75 44.80
C LEU A 71 -3.03 -26.38 43.42
N THR A 72 -4.09 -25.95 42.75
CA THR A 72 -4.47 -26.40 41.40
C THR A 72 -4.18 -25.33 40.37
N VAL A 73 -3.82 -25.75 39.16
CA VAL A 73 -3.54 -24.84 38.04
C VAL A 73 -4.81 -24.13 37.58
N THR A 74 -4.83 -22.81 37.69
CA THR A 74 -5.96 -21.96 37.27
C THR A 74 -5.66 -21.12 36.05
N SER A 75 -4.37 -20.86 35.75
CA SER A 75 -3.97 -20.06 34.61
C SER A 75 -2.70 -20.61 33.97
N LEU A 76 -2.71 -20.64 32.65
CA LEU A 76 -1.56 -20.93 31.82
C LEU A 76 -1.36 -19.75 30.85
N ASN A 77 -0.27 -18.97 31.03
CA ASN A 77 0.10 -17.84 30.20
C ASN A 77 1.47 -18.05 29.57
N LEU A 78 1.49 -18.42 28.30
CA LEU A 78 2.69 -18.66 27.49
C LEU A 78 2.83 -17.63 26.36
N GLN A 79 2.37 -16.41 26.58
CA GLN A 79 2.42 -15.35 25.56
C GLN A 79 3.86 -14.98 25.22
N ASN A 80 4.15 -14.77 23.93
CA ASN A 80 5.41 -14.23 23.38
C ASN A 80 6.67 -15.06 23.76
N LEU A 81 6.54 -16.38 23.74
CA LEU A 81 7.64 -17.31 24.05
C LEU A 81 8.26 -17.98 22.83
N ASN A 82 7.87 -17.60 21.59
CA ASN A 82 8.36 -18.19 20.34
C ASN A 82 8.01 -19.68 20.18
N LEU A 83 6.92 -20.13 20.79
CA LEU A 83 6.46 -21.52 20.76
C LEU A 83 5.76 -21.81 19.41
N SER A 84 5.83 -23.07 18.98
CA SER A 84 5.12 -23.57 17.80
C SER A 84 4.65 -25.02 18.00
N GLY A 85 3.92 -25.58 17.04
CA GLY A 85 3.38 -26.93 17.11
C GLY A 85 1.87 -26.95 17.29
N GLU A 86 1.39 -27.99 17.97
CA GLU A 86 -0.05 -28.25 18.17
C GLU A 86 -0.51 -27.84 19.58
N ILE A 87 -1.71 -27.30 19.68
CA ILE A 87 -2.37 -27.07 20.97
C ILE A 87 -3.03 -28.41 21.38
N SER A 88 -2.36 -29.19 22.21
CA SER A 88 -2.92 -30.47 22.64
C SER A 88 -4.13 -30.27 23.54
N SER A 89 -5.18 -31.06 23.30
CA SER A 89 -6.39 -31.09 24.12
C SER A 89 -6.16 -31.68 25.53
N SER A 90 -5.02 -32.33 25.79
CA SER A 90 -4.64 -32.85 27.12
C SER A 90 -4.65 -31.73 28.20
N ILE A 91 -4.45 -30.47 27.79
CA ILE A 91 -4.54 -29.35 28.72
C ILE A 91 -5.90 -29.20 29.39
N CYS A 92 -6.97 -29.77 28.81
CA CYS A 92 -8.32 -29.73 29.36
C CYS A 92 -8.51 -30.69 30.55
N ASP A 93 -7.57 -31.60 30.78
CA ASP A 93 -7.54 -32.42 31.98
C ASP A 93 -7.22 -31.63 33.24
N LEU A 94 -6.71 -30.38 33.07
CA LEU A 94 -6.60 -29.38 34.15
C LEU A 94 -8.01 -28.82 34.46
N THR A 95 -8.74 -29.49 35.34
CA THR A 95 -10.17 -29.23 35.60
C THR A 95 -10.49 -27.84 36.13
N ASN A 96 -9.51 -27.13 36.71
CA ASN A 96 -9.65 -25.77 37.24
C ASN A 96 -9.06 -24.68 36.33
N LEU A 97 -8.61 -25.02 35.13
CA LEU A 97 -8.00 -24.06 34.18
C LEU A 97 -9.06 -23.05 33.72
N ALA A 98 -8.93 -21.82 34.20
CA ALA A 98 -9.81 -20.72 33.85
C ALA A 98 -9.23 -19.79 32.75
N LEU A 99 -7.90 -19.69 32.65
CA LEU A 99 -7.22 -18.85 31.67
C LEU A 99 -6.19 -19.63 30.87
N LEU A 100 -6.34 -19.60 29.55
CA LEU A 100 -5.35 -20.11 28.59
C LEU A 100 -4.95 -19.00 27.64
N ASN A 101 -3.70 -18.50 27.74
CA ASN A 101 -3.14 -17.48 26.88
C ASN A 101 -1.88 -18.01 26.16
N LEU A 102 -2.01 -18.19 24.85
CA LEU A 102 -0.96 -18.63 23.93
C LEU A 102 -0.64 -17.55 22.87
N ALA A 103 -1.05 -16.32 23.10
CA ALA A 103 -0.92 -15.22 22.14
C ALA A 103 0.56 -14.94 21.76
N ASP A 104 0.76 -14.31 20.61
CA ASP A 104 2.08 -13.85 20.13
C ASP A 104 3.11 -14.99 20.01
N ASN A 105 2.70 -16.11 19.41
CA ASN A 105 3.52 -17.29 19.17
C ASN A 105 3.44 -17.75 17.71
N PHE A 106 3.86 -18.96 17.39
CA PHE A 106 3.87 -19.55 16.05
C PHE A 106 3.08 -20.87 15.96
N PHE A 107 2.06 -21.03 16.76
CA PHE A 107 1.16 -22.19 16.67
C PHE A 107 0.52 -22.22 15.27
N ASN A 108 0.62 -23.34 14.55
CA ASN A 108 0.31 -23.43 13.12
C ASN A 108 -0.61 -24.61 12.75
N GLN A 109 -1.40 -25.10 13.68
CA GLN A 109 -2.38 -26.14 13.48
C GLN A 109 -3.81 -25.59 13.66
N PRO A 110 -4.84 -26.29 13.16
CA PRO A 110 -6.23 -25.92 13.41
C PRO A 110 -6.58 -25.93 14.91
N ILE A 111 -7.64 -25.21 15.27
CA ILE A 111 -8.18 -25.24 16.64
C ILE A 111 -8.63 -26.68 16.95
N PRO A 112 -8.10 -27.31 18.00
CA PRO A 112 -8.47 -28.70 18.32
C PRO A 112 -9.95 -28.81 18.71
N LEU A 113 -10.67 -29.75 18.10
CA LEU A 113 -12.10 -29.96 18.37
C LEU A 113 -12.39 -30.24 19.86
N HIS A 114 -11.50 -30.99 20.51
CA HIS A 114 -11.64 -31.37 21.91
C HIS A 114 -11.20 -30.30 22.92
N LEU A 115 -10.66 -29.17 22.47
CA LEU A 115 -10.34 -28.04 23.36
C LEU A 115 -11.59 -27.52 24.08
N SER A 116 -12.76 -27.70 23.48
CA SER A 116 -14.06 -27.37 24.08
C SER A 116 -14.42 -28.18 25.35
N GLN A 117 -13.68 -29.24 25.65
CA GLN A 117 -13.84 -29.99 26.90
C GLN A 117 -13.28 -29.29 28.14
N CYS A 118 -12.49 -28.22 27.96
CA CYS A 118 -12.05 -27.34 29.04
C CYS A 118 -13.25 -26.55 29.64
N SER A 119 -14.11 -27.19 30.40
CA SER A 119 -15.40 -26.66 30.86
C SER A 119 -15.29 -25.48 31.83
N SER A 120 -14.15 -25.34 32.52
CA SER A 120 -13.87 -24.25 33.47
C SER A 120 -13.28 -23.02 32.81
N LEU A 121 -12.99 -23.07 31.51
CA LEU A 121 -12.27 -22.00 30.82
C LEU A 121 -13.15 -20.74 30.71
N GLU A 122 -12.65 -19.66 31.28
CA GLU A 122 -13.26 -18.32 31.19
C GLU A 122 -12.59 -17.43 30.16
N SER A 123 -11.29 -17.63 29.89
CA SER A 123 -10.53 -16.85 28.92
C SER A 123 -9.66 -17.73 28.04
N LEU A 124 -9.88 -17.63 26.73
CA LEU A 124 -9.09 -18.29 25.69
C LEU A 124 -8.53 -17.24 24.73
N ASN A 125 -7.21 -17.05 24.76
CA ASN A 125 -6.51 -16.15 23.88
C ASN A 125 -5.41 -16.91 23.12
N VAL A 126 -5.58 -17.03 21.79
CA VAL A 126 -4.60 -17.60 20.87
C VAL A 126 -4.26 -16.59 19.75
N SER A 127 -4.45 -15.31 20.01
CA SER A 127 -4.23 -14.25 19.03
C SER A 127 -2.79 -14.18 18.56
N ASN A 128 -2.60 -13.63 17.35
CA ASN A 128 -1.29 -13.40 16.71
C ASN A 128 -0.45 -14.69 16.65
N ASN A 129 -1.02 -15.69 15.97
CA ASN A 129 -0.41 -16.97 15.67
C ASN A 129 -0.58 -17.30 14.17
N LEU A 130 -0.34 -18.55 13.78
CA LEU A 130 -0.48 -19.06 12.41
C LEU A 130 -1.61 -20.10 12.31
N ILE A 131 -2.60 -20.05 13.21
CA ILE A 131 -3.71 -21.00 13.30
C ILE A 131 -4.60 -20.85 12.07
N TRP A 132 -5.00 -21.95 11.46
CA TRP A 132 -5.81 -22.02 10.24
C TRP A 132 -7.02 -22.95 10.38
N GLY A 133 -7.84 -23.04 9.34
CA GLY A 133 -9.06 -23.84 9.34
C GLY A 133 -10.25 -23.12 9.96
N PRO A 134 -11.43 -23.76 10.01
CA PRO A 134 -12.66 -23.14 10.50
C PRO A 134 -12.74 -23.08 12.03
N ILE A 135 -13.58 -22.19 12.55
CA ILE A 135 -14.01 -22.23 13.95
C ILE A 135 -14.93 -23.45 14.10
N PRO A 136 -14.58 -24.41 14.99
CA PRO A 136 -15.37 -25.64 15.12
C PRO A 136 -16.73 -25.41 15.79
N ASP A 137 -17.76 -26.16 15.39
CA ASP A 137 -19.10 -26.10 16.00
C ASP A 137 -19.10 -26.47 17.50
N GLN A 138 -18.11 -27.23 17.95
CA GLN A 138 -17.90 -27.60 19.34
C GLN A 138 -17.59 -26.40 20.24
N ILE A 139 -17.31 -25.21 19.67
CA ILE A 139 -17.16 -23.95 20.42
C ILE A 139 -18.33 -23.73 21.39
N SER A 140 -19.52 -24.24 21.05
CA SER A 140 -20.74 -24.19 21.87
C SER A 140 -20.60 -24.80 23.27
N GLN A 141 -19.61 -25.66 23.50
CA GLN A 141 -19.41 -26.37 24.76
C GLN A 141 -18.72 -25.52 25.82
N PHE A 142 -18.11 -24.38 25.48
CA PHE A 142 -17.46 -23.47 26.44
C PHE A 142 -18.49 -22.66 27.24
N GLN A 143 -19.17 -23.30 28.20
CA GLN A 143 -20.26 -22.66 28.98
C GLN A 143 -19.83 -21.55 29.94
N SER A 144 -18.54 -21.44 30.25
CA SER A 144 -18.00 -20.46 31.20
C SER A 144 -17.27 -19.31 30.54
N LEU A 145 -17.09 -19.35 29.20
CA LEU A 145 -16.22 -18.45 28.47
C LEU A 145 -16.73 -17.01 28.50
N ARG A 146 -15.84 -16.08 28.84
CA ARG A 146 -16.03 -14.63 28.88
C ARG A 146 -15.19 -13.92 27.83
N VAL A 147 -13.98 -14.43 27.56
CA VAL A 147 -13.05 -13.86 26.60
C VAL A 147 -12.66 -14.90 25.57
N LEU A 148 -12.93 -14.59 24.31
CA LEU A 148 -12.50 -15.37 23.15
C LEU A 148 -11.74 -14.45 22.21
N ASP A 149 -10.42 -14.63 22.12
CA ASP A 149 -9.55 -13.88 21.23
C ASP A 149 -8.78 -14.81 20.28
N PHE A 150 -9.24 -14.84 19.03
CA PHE A 150 -8.66 -15.58 17.91
C PHE A 150 -8.05 -14.65 16.86
N SER A 151 -7.90 -13.37 17.18
CA SER A 151 -7.47 -12.35 16.22
C SER A 151 -6.08 -12.62 15.64
N LYS A 152 -5.80 -12.03 14.47
CA LYS A 152 -4.49 -12.10 13.79
C LYS A 152 -4.01 -13.54 13.59
N ASN A 153 -4.84 -14.33 12.95
CA ASN A 153 -4.59 -15.72 12.57
C ASN A 153 -4.96 -15.93 11.09
N HIS A 154 -5.02 -17.16 10.63
CA HIS A 154 -5.45 -17.55 9.29
C HIS A 154 -6.75 -18.36 9.32
N ILE A 155 -7.60 -18.11 10.34
CA ILE A 155 -8.87 -18.81 10.54
C ILE A 155 -9.81 -18.45 9.39
N GLU A 156 -10.39 -19.47 8.74
CA GLU A 156 -11.21 -19.34 7.54
C GLU A 156 -12.61 -19.95 7.70
N GLY A 157 -13.43 -19.79 6.67
CA GLY A 157 -14.80 -20.33 6.69
C GLY A 157 -15.79 -19.42 7.40
N ARG A 158 -16.96 -19.94 7.72
CA ARG A 158 -18.05 -19.17 8.34
C ARG A 158 -17.92 -19.14 9.85
N ILE A 159 -18.41 -18.06 10.46
CA ILE A 159 -18.66 -18.04 11.91
C ILE A 159 -19.85 -18.99 12.18
N PRO A 160 -19.66 -20.04 13.00
CA PRO A 160 -20.73 -21.04 13.20
C PRO A 160 -21.86 -20.47 14.04
N GLU A 161 -23.11 -20.86 13.73
CA GLU A 161 -24.31 -20.50 14.53
C GLU A 161 -24.22 -20.97 16.00
N SER A 162 -23.50 -22.06 16.22
CA SER A 162 -23.25 -22.64 17.55
C SER A 162 -22.54 -21.69 18.52
N ILE A 163 -21.83 -20.65 18.01
CA ILE A 163 -21.17 -19.62 18.84
C ILE A 163 -22.17 -18.87 19.72
N GLY A 164 -23.45 -18.76 19.29
CA GLY A 164 -24.51 -18.07 20.04
C GLY A 164 -24.88 -18.70 21.37
N SER A 165 -24.34 -19.90 21.70
CA SER A 165 -24.51 -20.52 23.02
C SER A 165 -23.57 -19.95 24.09
N LEU A 166 -22.57 -19.13 23.72
CA LEU A 166 -21.60 -18.51 24.64
C LEU A 166 -22.20 -17.27 25.33
N VAL A 167 -23.30 -17.43 26.02
CA VAL A 167 -24.11 -16.31 26.59
C VAL A 167 -23.39 -15.45 27.63
N LYS A 168 -22.28 -15.94 28.21
CA LYS A 168 -21.46 -15.18 29.19
C LYS A 168 -20.34 -14.35 28.52
N LEU A 169 -20.26 -14.38 27.19
CA LEU A 169 -19.16 -13.75 26.47
C LEU A 169 -19.18 -12.23 26.64
N GLN A 170 -18.02 -11.69 27.02
CA GLN A 170 -17.78 -10.26 27.21
C GLN A 170 -16.87 -9.70 26.11
N VAL A 171 -15.93 -10.50 25.63
CA VAL A 171 -15.01 -10.11 24.54
C VAL A 171 -15.05 -11.19 23.46
N LEU A 172 -15.42 -10.81 22.26
CA LEU A 172 -15.29 -11.61 21.05
C LEU A 172 -14.40 -10.86 20.07
N ASN A 173 -13.17 -11.34 19.92
CA ASN A 173 -12.21 -10.80 18.99
C ASN A 173 -11.83 -11.87 17.94
N LEU A 174 -12.33 -11.68 16.72
CA LEU A 174 -12.03 -12.51 15.55
C LEU A 174 -11.32 -11.69 14.45
N GLY A 175 -10.86 -10.49 14.77
CA GLY A 175 -10.26 -9.54 13.83
C GLY A 175 -8.99 -10.07 13.14
N SER A 176 -8.72 -9.60 11.93
CA SER A 176 -7.54 -9.98 11.14
C SER A 176 -7.45 -11.50 10.90
N ASN A 177 -8.47 -12.05 10.27
CA ASN A 177 -8.57 -13.44 9.86
C ASN A 177 -9.08 -13.56 8.40
N LEU A 178 -9.41 -14.75 7.96
CA LEU A 178 -9.93 -15.06 6.62
C LEU A 178 -11.40 -15.53 6.66
N LEU A 179 -12.13 -15.07 7.68
CA LEU A 179 -13.53 -15.45 7.87
C LEU A 179 -14.39 -14.99 6.70
N SER A 180 -15.41 -15.78 6.37
CA SER A 180 -16.27 -15.56 5.20
C SER A 180 -17.75 -15.76 5.52
N GLY A 181 -18.61 -15.35 4.60
CA GLY A 181 -20.06 -15.50 4.75
C GLY A 181 -20.70 -14.41 5.59
N SER A 182 -21.88 -14.68 6.16
CA SER A 182 -22.65 -13.73 6.96
C SER A 182 -22.33 -13.81 8.44
N VAL A 183 -22.46 -12.68 9.13
CA VAL A 183 -22.45 -12.62 10.59
C VAL A 183 -23.74 -13.26 11.10
N PRO A 184 -23.67 -14.26 12.01
CA PRO A 184 -24.85 -14.96 12.51
C PRO A 184 -25.81 -14.07 13.30
N SER A 185 -27.12 -14.22 13.09
CA SER A 185 -28.15 -13.50 13.84
C SER A 185 -28.20 -13.86 15.34
N VAL A 186 -27.66 -15.02 15.71
CA VAL A 186 -27.52 -15.48 17.10
C VAL A 186 -26.62 -14.61 17.97
N PHE A 187 -25.90 -13.64 17.39
CA PHE A 187 -25.13 -12.64 18.16
C PHE A 187 -26.02 -11.85 19.15
N VAL A 188 -27.33 -11.77 18.89
CA VAL A 188 -28.30 -11.21 19.85
C VAL A 188 -28.25 -11.85 21.26
N ASN A 189 -27.75 -13.09 21.36
CA ASN A 189 -27.63 -13.82 22.62
C ASN A 189 -26.49 -13.33 23.52
N PHE A 190 -25.56 -12.52 22.99
CA PHE A 190 -24.39 -12.02 23.72
C PHE A 190 -24.73 -10.81 24.58
N THR A 191 -25.70 -10.96 25.50
CA THR A 191 -26.20 -9.83 26.33
C THR A 191 -25.16 -9.21 27.26
N GLU A 192 -24.03 -9.91 27.51
CA GLU A 192 -22.92 -9.45 28.34
C GLU A 192 -21.75 -8.87 27.53
N LEU A 193 -21.86 -8.83 26.18
CA LEU A 193 -20.76 -8.45 25.31
C LEU A 193 -20.41 -6.98 25.44
N VAL A 194 -19.11 -6.73 25.66
CA VAL A 194 -18.49 -5.43 25.79
C VAL A 194 -17.67 -5.06 24.55
N VAL A 195 -16.96 -6.03 23.99
CA VAL A 195 -16.12 -5.85 22.79
C VAL A 195 -16.50 -6.86 21.71
N LEU A 196 -16.82 -6.34 20.54
CA LEU A 196 -16.98 -7.13 19.31
C LEU A 196 -16.00 -6.61 18.26
N ASP A 197 -15.01 -7.43 17.90
CA ASP A 197 -14.08 -7.15 16.83
C ASP A 197 -14.15 -8.23 15.75
N LEU A 198 -14.65 -7.84 14.57
CA LEU A 198 -14.68 -8.64 13.34
C LEU A 198 -13.85 -7.98 12.24
N SER A 199 -13.05 -6.98 12.57
CA SER A 199 -12.29 -6.17 11.62
C SER A 199 -11.31 -6.97 10.77
N GLN A 200 -10.95 -6.44 9.60
CA GLN A 200 -9.96 -7.05 8.70
C GLN A 200 -10.25 -8.51 8.31
N ASN A 201 -11.53 -8.86 8.14
CA ASN A 201 -12.01 -10.11 7.59
C ASN A 201 -12.62 -9.86 6.20
N LEU A 202 -11.79 -9.69 5.19
CA LEU A 202 -12.16 -9.20 3.86
C LEU A 202 -13.24 -10.01 3.13
N TYR A 203 -13.51 -11.24 3.57
CA TYR A 203 -14.44 -12.17 2.93
C TYR A 203 -15.77 -12.31 3.68
N LEU A 204 -16.00 -11.57 4.76
CA LEU A 204 -17.27 -11.61 5.51
C LEU A 204 -18.48 -11.09 4.71
N MET A 205 -18.29 -10.34 3.65
CA MET A 205 -19.30 -9.85 2.65
C MET A 205 -20.75 -9.98 3.10
N SER A 206 -21.14 -9.31 4.17
CA SER A 206 -22.43 -9.39 4.85
C SER A 206 -23.07 -8.02 5.01
N GLY A 207 -24.40 -7.96 5.13
CA GLY A 207 -25.04 -6.82 5.76
C GLY A 207 -24.69 -6.76 7.24
N VAL A 208 -24.65 -5.56 7.82
CA VAL A 208 -24.48 -5.42 9.27
C VAL A 208 -25.77 -5.90 9.96
N PRO A 209 -25.74 -6.92 10.85
CA PRO A 209 -26.96 -7.45 11.48
C PRO A 209 -27.61 -6.40 12.41
N SER A 210 -28.91 -6.19 12.26
CA SER A 210 -29.70 -5.31 13.14
C SER A 210 -29.71 -5.77 14.61
N GLU A 211 -29.48 -7.05 14.82
CA GLU A 211 -29.42 -7.72 16.12
C GLU A 211 -28.32 -7.17 17.02
N ILE A 212 -27.21 -6.70 16.43
CA ILE A 212 -26.09 -6.06 17.16
C ILE A 212 -26.60 -4.84 17.95
N GLY A 213 -27.55 -4.08 17.42
CA GLY A 213 -28.15 -2.93 18.08
C GLY A 213 -28.87 -3.23 19.40
N LYS A 214 -29.11 -4.51 19.73
CA LYS A 214 -29.72 -4.94 21.00
C LYS A 214 -28.69 -5.20 22.11
N LEU A 215 -27.37 -5.13 21.79
CA LEU A 215 -26.29 -5.39 22.74
C LEU A 215 -26.00 -4.13 23.57
N GLY A 216 -26.86 -3.80 24.52
CA GLY A 216 -26.80 -2.54 25.28
C GLY A 216 -25.53 -2.33 26.11
N LYS A 217 -24.76 -3.39 26.41
CA LYS A 217 -23.47 -3.30 27.14
C LYS A 217 -22.27 -3.12 26.22
N LEU A 218 -22.47 -3.16 24.88
CA LEU A 218 -21.38 -3.09 23.93
C LEU A 218 -20.69 -1.71 23.99
N GLU A 219 -19.40 -1.72 24.31
CA GLU A 219 -18.56 -0.51 24.37
C GLU A 219 -17.72 -0.32 23.11
N GLN A 220 -17.29 -1.42 22.47
CA GLN A 220 -16.47 -1.36 21.26
C GLN A 220 -17.07 -2.24 20.18
N LEU A 221 -17.34 -1.63 19.03
CA LEU A 221 -17.76 -2.30 17.80
C LEU A 221 -16.79 -1.97 16.68
N LEU A 222 -15.98 -2.97 16.30
CA LEU A 222 -14.92 -2.84 15.30
C LEU A 222 -15.23 -3.77 14.12
N LEU A 223 -15.68 -3.17 13.01
CA LEU A 223 -16.06 -3.88 11.78
C LEU A 223 -15.27 -3.38 10.56
N GLN A 224 -14.21 -2.59 10.75
CA GLN A 224 -13.47 -1.96 9.66
C GLN A 224 -12.80 -3.01 8.74
N SER A 225 -12.73 -2.68 7.44
CA SER A 225 -12.06 -3.51 6.42
C SER A 225 -12.57 -4.96 6.33
N SER A 226 -13.89 -5.17 6.39
CA SER A 226 -14.47 -6.53 6.43
C SER A 226 -15.50 -6.81 5.33
N GLY A 227 -15.60 -5.91 4.33
CA GLY A 227 -16.49 -6.11 3.19
C GLY A 227 -18.00 -5.96 3.50
N PHE A 228 -18.35 -5.37 4.64
CA PHE A 228 -19.74 -5.09 4.99
C PHE A 228 -20.42 -4.16 3.97
N TYR A 229 -21.68 -4.46 3.64
CA TYR A 229 -22.49 -3.68 2.68
C TYR A 229 -23.89 -3.37 3.23
N GLY A 230 -24.66 -2.58 2.49
CA GLY A 230 -26.00 -2.17 2.90
C GLY A 230 -25.99 -0.98 3.84
N GLN A 231 -27.05 -0.80 4.62
CA GLN A 231 -27.21 0.35 5.49
C GLN A 231 -26.70 0.07 6.90
N ILE A 232 -26.31 1.13 7.61
CA ILE A 232 -26.11 1.06 9.06
C ILE A 232 -27.49 0.89 9.71
N PRO A 233 -27.71 -0.17 10.50
CA PRO A 233 -29.03 -0.44 11.08
C PRO A 233 -29.49 0.66 12.02
N ASP A 234 -30.75 1.09 11.91
CA ASP A 234 -31.37 2.05 12.82
C ASP A 234 -31.35 1.56 14.28
N SER A 235 -31.32 0.24 14.49
CA SER A 235 -31.22 -0.38 15.82
C SER A 235 -29.94 0.01 16.58
N PHE A 236 -28.90 0.54 15.91
CA PHE A 236 -27.66 0.99 16.55
C PHE A 236 -27.86 2.11 17.57
N VAL A 237 -28.99 2.85 17.49
CA VAL A 237 -29.42 3.79 18.55
C VAL A 237 -29.62 3.09 19.91
N GLY A 238 -29.75 1.76 19.96
CA GLY A 238 -29.79 0.97 21.19
C GLY A 238 -28.44 0.74 21.87
N LEU A 239 -27.32 1.04 21.22
CA LEU A 239 -25.96 0.85 21.74
C LEU A 239 -25.56 2.00 22.70
N GLN A 240 -26.20 2.05 23.87
CA GLN A 240 -26.07 3.16 24.83
C GLN A 240 -24.73 3.24 25.54
N SER A 241 -23.97 2.11 25.63
CA SER A 241 -22.66 2.03 26.29
C SER A 241 -21.50 2.31 25.34
N LEU A 242 -21.77 2.53 24.04
CA LEU A 242 -20.77 2.58 23.01
C LEU A 242 -19.74 3.70 23.21
N THR A 243 -18.46 3.35 23.20
CA THR A 243 -17.31 4.25 23.31
C THR A 243 -16.54 4.34 21.98
N ILE A 244 -16.46 3.24 21.24
CA ILE A 244 -15.78 3.16 19.95
C ILE A 244 -16.68 2.50 18.92
N LEU A 245 -16.93 3.18 17.81
CA LEU A 245 -17.57 2.65 16.63
C LEU A 245 -16.63 2.85 15.44
N ASP A 246 -16.13 1.76 14.88
CA ASP A 246 -15.34 1.78 13.64
C ASP A 246 -15.98 0.86 12.59
N LEU A 247 -16.60 1.47 11.57
CA LEU A 247 -17.21 0.84 10.41
C LEU A 247 -16.43 1.21 9.12
N SER A 248 -15.25 1.79 9.24
CA SER A 248 -14.49 2.33 8.12
C SER A 248 -14.04 1.26 7.12
N GLN A 249 -13.71 1.69 5.90
CA GLN A 249 -13.18 0.81 4.85
C GLN A 249 -14.09 -0.38 4.52
N ASN A 250 -15.37 -0.10 4.33
CA ASN A 250 -16.37 -1.09 3.95
C ASN A 250 -17.15 -0.65 2.69
N ASN A 251 -18.23 -1.32 2.37
CA ASN A 251 -19.12 -1.01 1.25
C ASN A 251 -20.51 -0.54 1.73
N LEU A 252 -20.57 0.10 2.90
CA LEU A 252 -21.81 0.57 3.51
C LEU A 252 -22.40 1.73 2.71
N SER A 253 -23.71 1.82 2.65
CA SER A 253 -24.48 2.81 1.89
C SER A 253 -25.65 3.34 2.72
N GLY A 254 -26.43 4.27 2.16
CA GLY A 254 -27.54 4.90 2.92
C GLY A 254 -27.04 5.97 3.87
N MET A 255 -27.84 6.32 4.87
CA MET A 255 -27.57 7.40 5.82
C MET A 255 -27.14 6.87 7.18
N ILE A 256 -26.41 7.71 7.95
CA ILE A 256 -26.17 7.47 9.37
C ILE A 256 -27.48 7.72 10.14
N PRO A 257 -27.88 6.82 11.06
CA PRO A 257 -29.02 7.09 11.96
C PRO A 257 -28.81 8.40 12.73
N GLN A 258 -29.68 9.40 12.52
CA GLN A 258 -29.47 10.78 12.98
C GLN A 258 -29.39 10.92 14.52
N THR A 259 -30.04 10.02 15.26
CA THR A 259 -30.07 10.03 16.72
C THR A 259 -28.96 9.20 17.37
N LEU A 260 -28.03 8.66 16.59
CA LEU A 260 -26.97 7.80 17.11
C LEU A 260 -26.08 8.52 18.14
N GLY A 261 -25.73 9.78 17.89
CA GLY A 261 -24.93 10.59 18.82
C GLY A 261 -25.62 10.88 20.15
N SER A 262 -26.92 11.15 20.13
CA SER A 262 -27.70 11.40 21.36
C SER A 262 -27.95 10.14 22.18
N SER A 263 -27.94 8.97 21.56
CA SER A 263 -28.09 7.68 22.22
C SER A 263 -26.81 7.20 22.88
N SER A 264 -25.66 7.42 22.23
CA SER A 264 -24.33 6.91 22.65
C SER A 264 -23.51 8.02 23.32
N LYS A 265 -23.93 8.47 24.51
CA LYS A 265 -23.31 9.60 25.26
C LYS A 265 -21.83 9.37 25.65
N ASN A 266 -21.39 8.14 25.69
CA ASN A 266 -20.02 7.76 26.05
C ASN A 266 -19.07 7.71 24.87
N LEU A 267 -19.52 8.04 23.65
CA LEU A 267 -18.76 7.90 22.42
C LEU A 267 -17.49 8.75 22.43
N VAL A 268 -16.35 8.12 22.19
CA VAL A 268 -15.01 8.72 22.14
C VAL A 268 -14.48 8.73 20.71
N SER A 269 -14.75 7.68 19.96
CA SER A 269 -14.32 7.54 18.57
C SER A 269 -15.46 7.05 17.67
N PHE A 270 -15.70 7.78 16.59
CA PHE A 270 -16.68 7.47 15.57
C PHE A 270 -16.01 7.54 14.20
N ASP A 271 -15.87 6.40 13.54
CA ASP A 271 -15.28 6.33 12.22
C ASP A 271 -16.15 5.48 11.28
N VAL A 272 -16.67 6.14 10.23
CA VAL A 272 -17.41 5.50 9.13
C VAL A 272 -16.78 5.84 7.77
N SER A 273 -15.54 6.28 7.77
CA SER A 273 -14.80 6.69 6.58
C SER A 273 -14.63 5.59 5.55
N GLN A 274 -14.34 5.99 4.30
CA GLN A 274 -14.09 5.05 3.19
C GLN A 274 -15.23 4.05 2.99
N ASN A 275 -16.44 4.58 2.80
CA ASN A 275 -17.68 3.86 2.50
C ASN A 275 -18.42 4.51 1.33
N LYS A 276 -19.68 4.17 1.14
CA LYS A 276 -20.61 4.77 0.17
C LYS A 276 -21.79 5.46 0.86
N LEU A 277 -21.59 5.98 2.07
CA LEU A 277 -22.61 6.64 2.85
C LEU A 277 -22.94 8.00 2.22
N LEU A 278 -24.20 8.40 2.37
CA LEU A 278 -24.76 9.62 1.81
C LEU A 278 -25.63 10.36 2.84
N GLY A 279 -26.16 11.53 2.46
CA GLY A 279 -27.02 12.34 3.31
C GLY A 279 -26.25 13.41 4.09
N SER A 280 -26.91 14.01 5.07
CA SER A 280 -26.37 15.12 5.85
C SER A 280 -25.46 14.66 7.00
N PHE A 281 -24.70 15.61 7.54
CA PHE A 281 -23.93 15.44 8.79
C PHE A 281 -24.83 14.97 9.94
N PRO A 282 -24.38 14.02 10.80
CA PRO A 282 -25.14 13.56 11.96
C PRO A 282 -25.16 14.65 13.05
N ASN A 283 -26.23 15.44 13.09
CA ASN A 283 -26.31 16.65 13.90
C ASN A 283 -26.11 16.44 15.41
N ASP A 284 -26.56 15.30 15.93
CA ASP A 284 -26.52 14.98 17.35
C ASP A 284 -25.20 14.34 17.81
N ILE A 285 -24.20 14.23 16.94
CA ILE A 285 -22.96 13.51 17.28
C ILE A 285 -22.19 14.18 18.44
N CYS A 286 -22.32 15.51 18.59
CA CYS A 286 -21.71 16.27 19.70
C CYS A 286 -22.48 16.20 21.03
N SER A 287 -23.63 15.51 21.06
CA SER A 287 -24.29 15.14 22.30
C SER A 287 -23.45 14.16 23.13
N ALA A 288 -22.42 13.55 22.55
CA ALA A 288 -21.40 12.78 23.23
C ALA A 288 -20.23 13.70 23.64
N PRO A 289 -20.16 14.14 24.92
CA PRO A 289 -19.17 15.13 25.37
C PRO A 289 -17.73 14.57 25.34
N GLY A 290 -17.57 13.24 25.29
CA GLY A 290 -16.28 12.54 25.24
C GLY A 290 -15.66 12.43 23.86
N LEU A 291 -16.34 12.84 22.79
CA LEU A 291 -15.92 12.60 21.40
C LEU A 291 -14.57 13.27 21.11
N LYS A 292 -13.59 12.46 20.69
CA LYS A 292 -12.23 12.89 20.33
C LYS A 292 -11.96 12.73 18.85
N ASN A 293 -12.43 11.64 18.25
CA ASN A 293 -12.16 11.31 16.85
C ASN A 293 -13.46 11.22 16.07
N LEU A 294 -13.55 11.98 15.00
CA LEU A 294 -14.67 11.94 14.06
C LEU A 294 -14.15 11.74 12.64
N GLY A 295 -14.40 10.55 12.08
CA GLY A 295 -14.01 10.12 10.72
C GLY A 295 -15.24 9.90 9.83
N LEU A 296 -15.48 10.82 8.87
CA LEU A 296 -16.53 10.71 7.86
C LEU A 296 -15.98 10.71 6.44
N HIS A 297 -14.67 10.78 6.29
CA HIS A 297 -14.00 11.05 5.02
C HIS A 297 -14.22 9.96 3.96
N THR A 298 -14.11 10.35 2.69
CA THR A 298 -14.22 9.43 1.55
C THR A 298 -15.55 8.68 1.55
N ASN A 299 -16.61 9.47 1.43
CA ASN A 299 -18.01 9.07 1.32
C ASN A 299 -18.74 10.01 0.34
N PHE A 300 -20.07 10.02 0.34
CA PHE A 300 -20.93 10.91 -0.46
C PHE A 300 -21.79 11.81 0.43
N PHE A 301 -21.31 12.18 1.61
CA PHE A 301 -22.03 13.12 2.48
C PHE A 301 -22.14 14.49 1.83
N ASN A 302 -23.29 15.15 2.02
CA ASN A 302 -23.59 16.43 1.41
C ASN A 302 -24.24 17.40 2.43
N GLY A 303 -24.61 18.61 1.95
CA GLY A 303 -25.18 19.64 2.82
C GLY A 303 -24.14 20.33 3.70
N SER A 304 -24.61 21.11 4.67
CA SER A 304 -23.74 21.88 5.57
C SER A 304 -23.48 21.14 6.88
N ILE A 305 -22.33 21.42 7.48
CA ILE A 305 -22.02 20.98 8.84
C ILE A 305 -22.52 22.05 9.82
N PRO A 306 -23.33 21.69 10.82
CA PRO A 306 -23.93 22.67 11.72
C PRO A 306 -22.88 23.25 12.70
N ASN A 307 -23.13 24.47 13.16
CA ASN A 307 -22.25 25.13 14.14
C ASN A 307 -22.20 24.43 15.51
N SER A 308 -23.17 23.53 15.80
CA SER A 308 -23.15 22.70 17.00
C SER A 308 -21.92 21.78 17.10
N ILE A 309 -21.16 21.57 16.02
CA ILE A 309 -19.85 20.85 16.05
C ILE A 309 -18.87 21.53 17.04
N SER A 310 -19.00 22.82 17.31
CA SER A 310 -18.21 23.55 18.31
C SER A 310 -18.49 23.12 19.74
N GLU A 311 -19.60 22.42 20.02
CA GLU A 311 -19.94 21.86 21.33
C GLU A 311 -19.13 20.59 21.63
N CYS A 312 -18.53 19.95 20.63
CA CYS A 312 -17.57 18.84 20.75
C CYS A 312 -16.24 19.30 21.40
N SER A 313 -16.29 19.80 22.64
CA SER A 313 -15.14 20.43 23.32
C SER A 313 -13.89 19.54 23.49
N ASN A 314 -14.06 18.23 23.41
CA ASN A 314 -12.98 17.23 23.50
C ASN A 314 -12.46 16.76 22.14
N LEU A 315 -12.97 17.30 21.01
CA LEU A 315 -12.59 16.87 19.67
C LEU A 315 -11.12 17.17 19.40
N GLU A 316 -10.38 16.12 19.05
CA GLU A 316 -8.96 16.15 18.69
C GLU A 316 -8.74 15.99 17.20
N ARG A 317 -9.55 15.17 16.53
CA ARG A 317 -9.44 14.86 15.10
C ARG A 317 -10.77 15.03 14.40
N PHE A 318 -10.79 15.90 13.40
CA PHE A 318 -11.95 16.15 12.54
C PHE A 318 -11.56 15.84 11.09
N GLN A 319 -12.13 14.77 10.51
CA GLN A 319 -11.77 14.26 9.20
C GLN A 319 -13.02 14.05 8.33
N VAL A 320 -13.27 15.00 7.42
CA VAL A 320 -14.43 15.01 6.51
C VAL A 320 -14.05 15.14 5.04
N GLN A 321 -12.77 14.99 4.73
CA GLN A 321 -12.25 15.13 3.37
C GLN A 321 -12.86 14.13 2.39
N ASN A 322 -12.83 14.48 1.08
CA ASN A 322 -13.35 13.66 -0.02
C ASN A 322 -14.85 13.34 0.17
N ASN A 323 -15.68 14.39 0.24
CA ASN A 323 -17.12 14.32 0.30
C ASN A 323 -17.74 15.44 -0.57
N GLU A 324 -19.05 15.66 -0.45
CA GLU A 324 -19.77 16.73 -1.11
C GLU A 324 -20.32 17.78 -0.12
N PHE A 325 -19.73 17.91 1.07
CA PHE A 325 -20.12 18.94 2.04
C PHE A 325 -20.00 20.34 1.45
N SER A 326 -20.94 21.22 1.80
CA SER A 326 -21.05 22.57 1.26
C SER A 326 -21.47 23.58 2.34
N GLY A 327 -21.57 24.85 1.95
CA GLY A 327 -21.90 25.95 2.90
C GLY A 327 -20.68 26.39 3.71
N ASP A 328 -20.90 27.31 4.64
CA ASP A 328 -19.82 27.88 5.42
C ASP A 328 -19.23 26.84 6.40
N PHE A 329 -17.91 26.78 6.44
CA PHE A 329 -17.19 25.90 7.37
C PHE A 329 -17.42 26.38 8.81
N PRO A 330 -17.75 25.50 9.75
CA PRO A 330 -18.13 25.90 11.11
C PRO A 330 -17.06 26.73 11.82
N GLY A 331 -17.36 28.00 12.10
CA GLY A 331 -16.38 28.96 12.66
C GLY A 331 -15.82 28.55 14.00
N GLY A 332 -16.64 27.91 14.87
CA GLY A 332 -16.22 27.49 16.20
C GLY A 332 -15.22 26.33 16.21
N LEU A 333 -15.17 25.52 15.14
CA LEU A 333 -14.22 24.42 15.03
C LEU A 333 -12.76 24.91 15.02
N TRP A 334 -12.52 26.07 14.42
CA TRP A 334 -11.17 26.68 14.37
C TRP A 334 -10.59 27.03 15.74
N SER A 335 -11.41 27.18 16.78
CA SER A 335 -10.99 27.66 18.11
C SER A 335 -11.11 26.59 19.20
N LEU A 336 -11.42 25.33 18.85
CA LEU A 336 -11.49 24.25 19.82
C LEU A 336 -10.13 24.01 20.47
N SER A 337 -10.08 24.04 21.80
CA SER A 337 -8.82 24.00 22.56
C SER A 337 -8.03 22.70 22.46
N LYS A 338 -8.69 21.58 22.11
CA LYS A 338 -8.09 20.25 22.00
C LYS A 338 -7.90 19.77 20.56
N ILE A 339 -8.39 20.52 19.58
CA ILE A 339 -8.25 20.14 18.17
C ILE A 339 -6.79 20.08 17.76
N LYS A 340 -6.40 18.97 17.15
CA LYS A 340 -5.05 18.73 16.63
C LYS A 340 -5.03 18.62 15.11
N LEU A 341 -6.09 18.03 14.54
CA LEU A 341 -6.17 17.72 13.12
C LEU A 341 -7.51 18.18 12.53
N ILE A 342 -7.44 19.02 11.50
CA ILE A 342 -8.57 19.37 10.63
C ILE A 342 -8.23 18.91 9.22
N ARG A 343 -9.02 17.98 8.69
CA ARG A 343 -8.98 17.54 7.30
C ARG A 343 -10.33 17.68 6.65
N ALA A 344 -10.42 18.59 5.71
CA ALA A 344 -11.67 18.91 5.00
C ALA A 344 -11.43 19.10 3.48
N GLU A 345 -10.27 18.66 2.98
CA GLU A 345 -9.91 18.77 1.57
C GLU A 345 -10.90 18.03 0.65
N ASN A 346 -11.04 18.51 -0.60
CA ASN A 346 -11.93 17.94 -1.61
C ASN A 346 -13.41 17.92 -1.18
N ASN A 347 -13.94 19.10 -0.90
CA ASN A 347 -15.35 19.37 -0.61
C ASN A 347 -15.80 20.65 -1.33
N ARG A 348 -16.92 21.22 -0.91
CA ARG A 348 -17.47 22.49 -1.42
C ARG A 348 -17.67 23.50 -0.28
N PHE A 349 -16.81 23.46 0.76
CA PHE A 349 -16.88 24.39 1.87
C PHE A 349 -16.55 25.82 1.43
N SER A 350 -17.27 26.78 2.02
CA SER A 350 -17.07 28.22 1.84
C SER A 350 -16.75 28.92 3.17
N GLY A 351 -16.67 30.23 3.13
CA GLY A 351 -16.38 31.07 4.31
C GLY A 351 -14.90 31.43 4.43
N ALA A 352 -14.57 32.17 5.48
CA ALA A 352 -13.22 32.66 5.73
C ALA A 352 -12.56 31.91 6.88
N ILE A 353 -11.24 31.83 6.86
CA ILE A 353 -10.43 31.29 7.96
C ILE A 353 -10.31 32.41 9.02
N PRO A 354 -10.82 32.22 10.24
CA PRO A 354 -10.84 33.30 11.22
C PRO A 354 -9.54 33.41 12.02
N ASP A 355 -9.24 34.61 12.51
CA ASP A 355 -8.09 34.85 13.42
C ASP A 355 -8.19 34.08 14.74
N SER A 356 -9.41 33.70 15.14
CA SER A 356 -9.66 32.87 16.33
C SER A 356 -9.00 31.49 16.27
N MET A 357 -8.50 31.03 15.11
CA MET A 357 -7.69 29.82 15.02
C MET A 357 -6.45 29.84 15.94
N SER A 358 -5.96 31.02 16.29
CA SER A 358 -4.87 31.19 17.27
C SER A 358 -5.20 30.65 18.67
N MET A 359 -6.49 30.47 18.99
CA MET A 359 -6.96 29.91 20.26
C MET A 359 -6.83 28.37 20.32
N ALA A 360 -6.70 27.70 19.16
CA ALA A 360 -6.51 26.27 19.07
C ALA A 360 -5.03 25.89 19.35
N ALA A 361 -4.62 26.00 20.60
CA ALA A 361 -3.21 25.87 21.01
C ALA A 361 -2.56 24.50 20.69
N GLN A 362 -3.36 23.46 20.46
CA GLN A 362 -2.91 22.11 20.12
C GLN A 362 -3.03 21.78 18.63
N LEU A 363 -3.46 22.71 17.79
CA LEU A 363 -3.67 22.47 16.36
C LEU A 363 -2.34 22.23 15.64
N GLU A 364 -2.16 21.05 15.12
CA GLU A 364 -0.93 20.56 14.50
C GLU A 364 -1.00 20.58 12.97
N GLN A 365 -2.18 20.30 12.41
CA GLN A 365 -2.36 20.12 10.97
C GLN A 365 -3.72 20.62 10.51
N VAL A 366 -3.70 21.41 9.43
CA VAL A 366 -4.87 21.87 8.68
C VAL A 366 -4.70 21.54 7.22
N GLN A 367 -5.66 20.83 6.63
CA GLN A 367 -5.77 20.55 5.20
C GLN A 367 -7.19 20.85 4.74
N ILE A 368 -7.33 21.88 3.92
CA ILE A 368 -8.60 22.39 3.38
C ILE A 368 -8.52 22.62 1.87
N ASP A 369 -7.59 21.94 1.23
CA ASP A 369 -7.35 22.05 -0.23
C ASP A 369 -8.59 21.72 -1.04
N ASN A 370 -8.71 22.30 -2.24
CA ASN A 370 -9.78 22.03 -3.19
C ASN A 370 -11.18 22.20 -2.56
N ASN A 371 -11.47 23.45 -2.22
CA ASN A 371 -12.76 23.91 -1.68
C ASN A 371 -13.11 25.29 -2.27
N SER A 372 -14.04 26.00 -1.64
CA SER A 372 -14.45 27.36 -2.00
C SER A 372 -14.18 28.37 -0.87
N PHE A 373 -13.15 28.15 -0.03
CA PHE A 373 -12.77 29.09 1.00
C PHE A 373 -12.35 30.42 0.39
N THR A 374 -12.77 31.53 1.03
CA THR A 374 -12.48 32.90 0.59
C THR A 374 -11.88 33.72 1.74
N GLY A 375 -11.56 34.98 1.49
CA GLY A 375 -10.99 35.87 2.52
C GLY A 375 -9.46 35.86 2.52
N LYS A 376 -8.92 36.54 3.52
CA LYS A 376 -7.46 36.70 3.68
C LYS A 376 -6.88 35.57 4.54
N ILE A 377 -5.60 35.27 4.37
CA ILE A 377 -4.86 34.43 5.32
C ILE A 377 -4.82 35.17 6.66
N PRO A 378 -5.30 34.52 7.77
CA PRO A 378 -5.39 35.21 9.04
C PRO A 378 -4.03 35.39 9.72
N HIS A 379 -3.84 36.48 10.45
CA HIS A 379 -2.65 36.69 11.30
C HIS A 379 -2.53 35.63 12.40
N GLY A 380 -3.66 35.06 12.84
CA GLY A 380 -3.73 33.96 13.80
C GLY A 380 -2.95 32.72 13.38
N LEU A 381 -2.72 32.49 12.09
CA LEU A 381 -2.01 31.31 11.57
C LEU A 381 -0.60 31.18 12.18
N GLY A 382 0.19 32.25 12.19
CA GLY A 382 1.54 32.21 12.73
C GLY A 382 1.62 32.18 14.26
N LEU A 383 0.50 32.38 14.96
CA LEU A 383 0.43 32.35 16.41
C LEU A 383 0.19 30.95 16.99
N VAL A 384 -0.22 29.99 16.16
CA VAL A 384 -0.44 28.57 16.55
C VAL A 384 0.90 27.86 16.65
N LYS A 385 1.43 27.71 17.87
CA LYS A 385 2.80 27.21 18.11
C LYS A 385 3.01 25.72 17.76
N SER A 386 1.95 24.93 17.73
CA SER A 386 1.97 23.49 17.42
C SER A 386 1.77 23.18 15.93
N LEU A 387 1.38 24.18 15.13
CA LEU A 387 1.03 23.99 13.73
C LEU A 387 2.28 23.73 12.88
N TYR A 388 2.40 22.50 12.38
CA TYR A 388 3.51 22.11 11.50
C TYR A 388 3.11 22.02 10.03
N ARG A 389 1.82 21.91 9.72
CA ARG A 389 1.30 21.81 8.34
C ARG A 389 0.06 22.65 8.14
N PHE A 390 0.10 23.51 7.13
CA PHE A 390 -1.05 24.27 6.64
C PHE A 390 -1.15 24.16 5.12
N SER A 391 -2.27 23.60 4.65
CA SER A 391 -2.55 23.39 3.23
C SER A 391 -3.95 23.86 2.89
N ALA A 392 -4.04 24.84 1.99
CA ALA A 392 -5.27 25.48 1.53
C ALA A 392 -5.22 25.80 0.04
N SER A 393 -4.57 24.94 -0.76
CA SER A 393 -4.48 25.13 -2.21
C SER A 393 -5.84 24.93 -2.91
N LEU A 394 -5.97 25.44 -4.14
CA LEU A 394 -7.21 25.32 -4.92
C LEU A 394 -8.44 25.87 -4.16
N ASN A 395 -8.36 27.14 -3.78
CA ASN A 395 -9.43 27.89 -3.11
C ASN A 395 -9.57 29.30 -3.71
N GLY A 396 -10.42 30.13 -3.12
CA GLY A 396 -10.62 31.54 -3.50
C GLY A 396 -9.98 32.52 -2.50
N LEU A 397 -8.88 32.14 -1.82
CA LEU A 397 -8.19 33.00 -0.87
C LEU A 397 -7.51 34.19 -1.59
N TYR A 398 -7.58 35.39 -1.01
CA TYR A 398 -7.08 36.60 -1.63
C TYR A 398 -6.35 37.54 -0.64
N GLY A 399 -5.78 38.61 -1.15
CA GLY A 399 -5.06 39.60 -0.35
C GLY A 399 -3.62 39.19 -0.05
N GLU A 400 -2.96 39.92 0.83
CA GLU A 400 -1.54 39.77 1.11
C GLU A 400 -1.28 38.68 2.15
N LEU A 401 -0.09 38.06 2.05
CA LEU A 401 0.39 37.12 3.06
C LEU A 401 0.75 37.90 4.33
N PRO A 402 0.22 37.54 5.51
CA PRO A 402 0.58 38.20 6.74
C PRO A 402 2.07 38.01 7.08
N PRO A 403 2.78 39.00 7.62
CA PRO A 403 4.23 38.90 7.87
C PRO A 403 4.65 37.77 8.80
N ASN A 404 3.73 37.24 9.56
CA ASN A 404 3.95 36.18 10.54
C ASN A 404 3.38 34.81 10.10
N PHE A 405 2.94 34.64 8.85
CA PHE A 405 2.18 33.46 8.42
C PHE A 405 2.92 32.12 8.63
N CYS A 406 4.24 32.13 8.77
CA CYS A 406 5.03 30.92 9.04
C CYS A 406 5.76 30.95 10.40
N ASP A 407 5.41 31.86 11.32
CA ASP A 407 6.15 32.07 12.58
C ASP A 407 5.97 30.94 13.60
N SER A 408 5.13 29.92 13.34
CA SER A 408 5.08 28.72 14.19
C SER A 408 6.46 28.05 14.23
N PRO A 409 7.03 27.78 15.42
CA PRO A 409 8.39 27.25 15.56
C PRO A 409 8.58 25.84 15.00
N VAL A 410 7.48 25.16 14.68
CA VAL A 410 7.44 23.79 14.13
C VAL A 410 6.94 23.75 12.69
N MET A 411 6.56 24.89 12.09
CA MET A 411 6.03 24.96 10.73
C MET A 411 6.99 24.30 9.74
N SER A 412 6.48 23.28 9.05
CA SER A 412 7.25 22.45 8.13
C SER A 412 6.70 22.49 6.70
N ILE A 413 5.39 22.57 6.54
CA ILE A 413 4.74 22.49 5.22
C ILE A 413 3.69 23.58 5.10
N ILE A 414 3.83 24.44 4.07
CA ILE A 414 2.84 25.42 3.65
C ILE A 414 2.52 25.22 2.18
N ASN A 415 1.24 25.03 1.87
CA ASN A 415 0.74 24.97 0.51
C ASN A 415 -0.45 25.92 0.35
N LEU A 416 -0.26 27.00 -0.40
CA LEU A 416 -1.25 28.03 -0.72
C LEU A 416 -1.39 28.23 -2.23
N SER A 417 -0.95 27.23 -3.04
CA SER A 417 -1.01 27.32 -4.50
C SER A 417 -2.45 27.38 -5.03
N HIS A 418 -2.62 27.86 -6.23
CA HIS A 418 -3.91 27.96 -6.90
C HIS A 418 -4.95 28.75 -6.09
N ASN A 419 -4.61 30.03 -5.80
CA ASN A 419 -5.48 30.98 -5.10
C ASN A 419 -5.42 32.36 -5.82
N SER A 420 -5.90 33.41 -5.17
CA SER A 420 -5.84 34.81 -5.66
C SER A 420 -5.02 35.70 -4.73
N LEU A 421 -3.98 35.14 -4.11
CA LEU A 421 -3.10 35.89 -3.19
C LEU A 421 -2.29 36.92 -3.95
N SER A 422 -2.06 38.08 -3.34
CA SER A 422 -1.41 39.22 -3.94
C SER A 422 -0.37 39.88 -3.00
N GLY A 423 0.28 40.94 -3.45
CA GLY A 423 1.33 41.60 -2.66
C GLY A 423 2.65 40.85 -2.67
N GLN A 424 3.54 41.20 -1.76
CA GLN A 424 4.91 40.65 -1.73
C GLN A 424 4.99 39.42 -0.81
N ILE A 425 5.94 38.52 -1.12
CA ILE A 425 6.31 37.43 -0.20
C ILE A 425 7.05 38.07 0.99
N PRO A 426 6.56 37.92 2.22
CA PRO A 426 7.23 38.53 3.38
C PRO A 426 8.54 37.83 3.74
N GLU A 427 9.39 38.51 4.50
CA GLU A 427 10.62 37.95 5.09
C GLU A 427 10.34 36.76 6.03
N MET A 428 11.00 35.62 5.82
CA MET A 428 10.68 34.34 6.47
C MET A 428 11.73 33.88 7.49
N LYS A 429 12.42 34.82 8.16
CA LYS A 429 13.57 34.53 9.06
C LYS A 429 13.29 33.59 10.23
N LYS A 430 12.02 33.44 10.65
CA LYS A 430 11.63 32.60 11.81
C LYS A 430 11.25 31.18 11.45
N CYS A 431 11.03 30.87 10.18
CA CYS A 431 10.50 29.61 9.66
C CYS A 431 11.55 28.50 9.55
N ARG A 432 12.41 28.34 10.55
CA ARG A 432 13.63 27.51 10.49
C ARG A 432 13.39 26.00 10.26
N LYS A 433 12.17 25.51 10.42
CA LYS A 433 11.78 24.12 10.16
C LYS A 433 10.99 23.92 8.87
N LEU A 434 10.84 24.96 8.08
CA LEU A 434 10.11 24.89 6.82
C LEU A 434 10.87 24.04 5.81
N VAL A 435 10.22 22.94 5.39
CA VAL A 435 10.74 21.97 4.41
C VAL A 435 10.13 22.21 3.04
N SER A 436 8.85 22.62 3.00
CA SER A 436 8.09 22.78 1.76
C SER A 436 7.27 24.06 1.79
N LEU A 437 7.46 24.90 0.77
CA LEU A 437 6.67 26.08 0.49
C LEU A 437 6.15 26.04 -0.95
N SER A 438 4.83 26.06 -1.13
CA SER A 438 4.20 26.23 -2.44
C SER A 438 3.26 27.43 -2.42
N LEU A 439 3.55 28.41 -3.26
CA LEU A 439 2.76 29.61 -3.52
C LEU A 439 2.41 29.75 -5.01
N ALA A 440 2.53 28.67 -5.76
CA ALA A 440 2.32 28.64 -7.20
C ALA A 440 0.89 29.05 -7.60
N ASP A 441 0.74 29.58 -8.81
CA ASP A 441 -0.54 30.02 -9.39
C ASP A 441 -1.32 30.96 -8.45
N ASN A 442 -0.76 32.16 -8.29
CA ASN A 442 -1.32 33.27 -7.52
C ASN A 442 -1.04 34.60 -8.27
N SER A 443 -1.27 35.73 -7.63
CA SER A 443 -1.00 37.07 -8.14
C SER A 443 0.09 37.78 -7.34
N LEU A 444 1.06 37.04 -6.79
CA LEU A 444 2.13 37.60 -5.97
C LEU A 444 3.09 38.46 -6.80
N THR A 445 3.57 39.57 -6.22
CA THR A 445 4.41 40.56 -6.86
C THR A 445 5.69 40.85 -6.05
N GLY A 446 6.56 41.69 -6.57
CA GLY A 446 7.82 42.04 -5.90
C GLY A 446 8.91 41.01 -6.08
N GLU A 447 9.97 41.09 -5.31
CA GLU A 447 11.15 40.25 -5.46
C GLU A 447 11.04 38.95 -4.61
N ILE A 448 11.80 37.95 -4.99
CA ILE A 448 11.97 36.77 -4.17
C ILE A 448 12.81 37.14 -2.94
N PRO A 449 12.29 36.97 -1.69
CA PRO A 449 13.05 37.43 -0.51
C PRO A 449 14.34 36.64 -0.33
N PRO A 450 15.51 37.28 -0.17
CA PRO A 450 16.77 36.59 0.11
C PRO A 450 16.74 35.74 1.38
N SER A 451 15.89 36.07 2.37
CA SER A 451 15.72 35.28 3.61
C SER A 451 15.21 33.84 3.41
N LEU A 452 14.71 33.51 2.24
CA LEU A 452 14.41 32.10 1.90
C LEU A 452 15.68 31.24 1.87
N ALA A 453 16.83 31.82 1.54
CA ALA A 453 18.14 31.17 1.59
C ALA A 453 18.63 30.85 3.01
N ASP A 454 18.11 31.57 4.02
CA ASP A 454 18.42 31.36 5.44
C ASP A 454 17.67 30.17 6.07
N LEU A 455 16.81 29.50 5.31
CA LEU A 455 15.99 28.38 5.78
C LEU A 455 16.74 27.04 5.64
N PRO A 456 17.33 26.48 6.72
CA PRO A 456 18.36 25.45 6.63
C PRO A 456 17.88 24.09 6.14
N VAL A 457 16.56 23.84 6.16
CA VAL A 457 15.94 22.56 5.80
C VAL A 457 14.96 22.68 4.63
N LEU A 458 14.88 23.86 3.99
CA LEU A 458 14.01 24.05 2.83
C LEU A 458 14.50 23.18 1.66
N THR A 459 13.62 22.29 1.17
CA THR A 459 13.93 21.36 0.08
C THR A 459 12.95 21.47 -1.09
N TYR A 460 11.78 22.04 -0.86
CA TYR A 460 10.74 22.21 -1.87
C TYR A 460 10.29 23.69 -1.89
N LEU A 461 10.51 24.37 -3.01
CA LEU A 461 10.10 25.76 -3.22
C LEU A 461 9.44 25.89 -4.60
N ASP A 462 8.13 26.18 -4.60
CA ASP A 462 7.35 26.39 -5.81
C ASP A 462 6.67 27.77 -5.77
N LEU A 463 7.14 28.68 -6.63
CA LEU A 463 6.68 30.05 -6.79
C LEU A 463 6.19 30.31 -8.23
N SER A 464 5.98 29.26 -9.02
CA SER A 464 5.58 29.36 -10.44
C SER A 464 4.23 30.05 -10.62
N ASP A 465 3.99 30.55 -11.83
CA ASP A 465 2.73 31.19 -12.22
C ASP A 465 2.33 32.32 -11.26
N ASN A 466 3.19 33.37 -11.18
CA ASN A 466 2.98 34.57 -10.38
C ASN A 466 3.47 35.84 -11.18
N ASN A 467 3.43 36.99 -10.55
CA ASN A 467 3.92 38.25 -11.10
C ASN A 467 5.22 38.72 -10.40
N LEU A 468 6.08 37.78 -9.96
CA LEU A 468 7.34 38.10 -9.28
C LEU A 468 8.35 38.78 -10.23
N THR A 469 9.07 39.76 -9.71
CA THR A 469 10.04 40.56 -10.44
C THR A 469 11.44 40.50 -9.78
N GLY A 470 12.42 41.19 -10.36
CA GLY A 470 13.79 41.18 -9.83
C GLY A 470 14.56 39.90 -10.20
N SER A 471 15.71 39.69 -9.57
CA SER A 471 16.58 38.55 -9.83
C SER A 471 16.32 37.39 -8.88
N ILE A 472 16.73 36.19 -9.27
CA ILE A 472 16.79 35.05 -8.36
C ILE A 472 17.96 35.31 -7.38
N PRO A 473 17.71 35.36 -6.05
CA PRO A 473 18.77 35.58 -5.07
C PRO A 473 19.88 34.53 -5.19
N GLU A 474 21.13 34.99 -5.28
CA GLU A 474 22.29 34.12 -5.47
C GLU A 474 22.46 33.13 -4.31
N GLU A 475 22.09 33.53 -3.12
CA GLU A 475 22.19 32.74 -1.89
C GLU A 475 21.34 31.44 -1.95
N LEU A 476 20.27 31.40 -2.76
CA LEU A 476 19.43 30.20 -2.92
C LEU A 476 20.20 29.02 -3.50
N GLN A 477 21.30 29.23 -4.21
CA GLN A 477 22.16 28.14 -4.69
C GLN A 477 22.83 27.33 -3.56
N ASN A 478 22.90 27.87 -2.33
CA ASN A 478 23.47 27.19 -1.16
C ASN A 478 22.51 26.19 -0.54
N LEU A 479 21.21 26.23 -0.89
CA LEU A 479 20.21 25.31 -0.42
C LEU A 479 20.24 24.00 -1.23
N LYS A 480 19.94 22.89 -0.56
CA LYS A 480 19.78 21.58 -1.20
C LYS A 480 18.34 21.38 -1.66
N LEU A 481 17.90 22.21 -2.61
CA LEU A 481 16.53 22.14 -3.12
C LEU A 481 16.33 20.88 -3.98
N ALA A 482 15.37 20.07 -3.61
CA ALA A 482 14.89 18.95 -4.41
C ALA A 482 13.92 19.42 -5.51
N LEU A 483 13.22 20.54 -5.26
CA LEU A 483 12.41 21.24 -6.24
C LEU A 483 12.56 22.75 -6.02
N PHE A 484 12.90 23.45 -7.10
CA PHE A 484 12.85 24.91 -7.19
C PHE A 484 12.16 25.26 -8.50
N ASN A 485 10.94 25.76 -8.44
CA ASN A 485 10.16 26.14 -9.60
C ASN A 485 9.76 27.61 -9.49
N VAL A 486 10.21 28.43 -10.44
CA VAL A 486 9.87 29.84 -10.58
C VAL A 486 9.39 30.18 -11.99
N SER A 487 8.97 29.15 -12.77
CA SER A 487 8.45 29.32 -14.12
C SER A 487 7.25 30.29 -14.17
N PHE A 488 7.04 30.90 -15.31
CA PHE A 488 5.91 31.82 -15.56
C PHE A 488 5.80 32.96 -14.54
N ASN A 489 6.90 33.78 -14.47
CA ASN A 489 6.98 34.99 -13.68
C ASN A 489 7.57 36.15 -14.54
N LEU A 490 7.89 37.27 -13.95
CA LEU A 490 8.52 38.42 -14.57
C LEU A 490 9.95 38.62 -14.08
N LEU A 491 10.63 37.52 -13.72
CA LEU A 491 12.00 37.57 -13.22
C LEU A 491 12.99 37.95 -14.30
N SER A 492 14.11 38.57 -13.88
CA SER A 492 15.13 39.11 -14.77
C SER A 492 16.55 38.80 -14.26
N GLY A 493 17.56 39.04 -15.10
CA GLY A 493 18.95 38.84 -14.75
C GLY A 493 19.46 37.42 -14.93
N GLU A 494 20.69 37.18 -14.48
CA GLU A 494 21.36 35.89 -14.65
C GLU A 494 20.90 34.89 -13.58
N VAL A 495 20.62 33.65 -14.02
CA VAL A 495 20.30 32.53 -13.10
C VAL A 495 21.58 32.06 -12.43
N PRO A 496 21.62 31.94 -11.07
CA PRO A 496 22.78 31.40 -10.36
C PRO A 496 23.21 30.02 -10.90
N PRO A 497 24.51 29.86 -11.27
CA PRO A 497 24.99 28.69 -12.03
C PRO A 497 24.74 27.34 -11.34
N ALA A 498 24.80 27.31 -10.02
CA ALA A 498 24.58 26.07 -9.28
C ALA A 498 23.11 25.62 -9.32
N LEU A 499 22.16 26.54 -9.46
CA LEU A 499 20.74 26.20 -9.63
C LEU A 499 20.48 25.64 -11.03
N VAL A 500 21.11 26.20 -12.08
CA VAL A 500 20.97 25.69 -13.47
C VAL A 500 21.49 24.26 -13.61
N SER A 501 22.57 23.92 -12.91
CA SER A 501 23.20 22.59 -13.03
C SER A 501 22.39 21.45 -12.44
N GLY A 502 21.39 21.73 -11.60
CA GLY A 502 20.59 20.73 -10.87
C GLY A 502 19.11 20.70 -11.20
N LEU A 503 18.59 21.67 -11.99
CA LEU A 503 17.13 21.85 -12.20
C LEU A 503 16.76 21.71 -13.68
N PRO A 504 15.55 21.19 -13.99
CA PRO A 504 14.97 21.22 -15.32
C PRO A 504 14.80 22.67 -15.81
N ALA A 505 15.14 22.97 -17.06
CA ALA A 505 14.95 24.29 -17.65
C ALA A 505 13.48 24.75 -17.61
N SER A 506 12.53 23.82 -17.64
CA SER A 506 11.09 24.10 -17.51
C SER A 506 10.69 24.78 -16.19
N PHE A 507 11.53 24.70 -15.16
CA PHE A 507 11.28 25.37 -13.87
C PHE A 507 11.69 26.83 -13.86
N LEU A 508 12.33 27.30 -14.94
CA LEU A 508 12.78 28.66 -15.15
C LEU A 508 12.07 29.34 -16.36
N GLU A 509 11.37 28.52 -17.18
CA GLU A 509 10.71 29.00 -18.41
C GLU A 509 9.61 30.02 -18.11
N GLY A 510 9.20 30.81 -19.14
CA GLY A 510 8.13 31.79 -18.96
C GLY A 510 8.58 33.07 -18.25
N ASN A 511 9.90 33.29 -18.05
CA ASN A 511 10.49 34.53 -17.53
C ASN A 511 11.22 35.25 -18.66
N PRO A 512 10.60 36.23 -19.33
CA PRO A 512 11.13 36.84 -20.58
C PRO A 512 12.46 37.56 -20.41
N HIS A 513 12.82 38.00 -19.22
CA HIS A 513 14.03 38.76 -18.94
C HIS A 513 15.11 38.00 -18.18
N LEU A 514 14.88 36.70 -17.93
CA LEU A 514 15.84 35.83 -17.30
C LEU A 514 16.84 35.33 -18.35
N CYS A 515 18.12 35.30 -18.02
CA CYS A 515 19.16 34.80 -18.89
C CYS A 515 20.08 33.79 -18.22
N GLY A 516 20.73 32.93 -19.01
CA GLY A 516 21.67 31.92 -18.51
C GLY A 516 21.76 30.68 -19.37
N PRO A 517 22.58 29.68 -19.00
CA PRO A 517 22.73 28.44 -19.74
C PRO A 517 21.43 27.67 -19.83
N GLY A 518 21.02 27.30 -21.06
CA GLY A 518 19.77 26.55 -21.33
C GLY A 518 18.50 27.38 -21.39
N LEU A 519 18.58 28.69 -21.24
CA LEU A 519 17.47 29.63 -21.43
C LEU A 519 17.54 30.30 -22.82
N PRO A 520 16.40 30.82 -23.33
CA PRO A 520 16.34 31.46 -24.64
C PRO A 520 17.21 32.73 -24.76
N ASN A 521 17.45 33.41 -23.64
CA ASN A 521 18.18 34.66 -23.60
C ASN A 521 19.63 34.47 -23.14
N SER A 522 20.58 35.02 -23.91
CA SER A 522 22.00 35.10 -23.51
C SER A 522 22.25 36.35 -22.67
N CYS A 523 23.00 36.22 -21.56
CA CYS A 523 23.34 37.36 -20.70
C CYS A 523 24.37 38.33 -21.32
N PHE A 524 24.81 38.14 -22.59
CA PHE A 524 25.91 38.87 -23.21
C PHE A 524 25.53 39.81 -24.36
N ASP A 525 24.25 40.21 -24.52
CA ASP A 525 23.79 41.03 -25.64
C ASP A 525 23.59 42.53 -25.34
N ASP A 526 24.51 43.19 -24.63
CA ASP A 526 24.53 44.65 -24.56
C ASP A 526 25.95 45.21 -24.76
N LEU A 527 26.41 45.19 -26.02
CA LEU A 527 27.49 46.11 -26.48
C LEU A 527 26.95 47.08 -27.53
N PRO A 528 27.10 48.39 -27.37
CA PRO A 528 26.55 49.38 -28.29
C PRO A 528 27.27 49.34 -29.65
N ARG A 529 26.54 49.07 -30.72
CA ARG A 529 27.03 49.17 -32.09
C ARG A 529 27.23 50.64 -32.48
N HIS A 530 28.49 51.10 -32.59
CA HIS A 530 28.87 52.33 -33.25
C HIS A 530 28.61 52.27 -34.76
N ARG A 531 27.76 53.16 -35.24
CA ARG A 531 27.49 53.37 -36.66
C ARG A 531 28.54 54.25 -37.21
N ASN A 532 29.44 53.77 -38.05
CA ASN A 532 30.28 54.63 -38.97
C ASN A 532 29.78 54.47 -40.39
N SER A 533 29.36 55.60 -40.95
CA SER A 533 29.00 55.72 -42.35
C SER A 533 30.23 56.07 -43.15
N ALA A 534 30.66 55.27 -44.10
CA ALA A 534 31.66 55.64 -45.12
C ALA A 534 31.16 55.20 -46.49
N GLY A 535 31.17 56.18 -47.46
CA GLY A 535 30.64 55.98 -48.79
C GLY A 535 31.56 55.11 -49.68
N LEU A 536 30.93 54.43 -50.63
CA LEU A 536 31.55 53.44 -51.49
C LEU A 536 32.02 53.96 -52.80
N SER A 537 33.25 53.68 -53.24
CA SER A 537 33.84 54.00 -54.51
C SER A 537 33.38 53.03 -55.69
N SER A 538 33.47 53.50 -56.91
CA SER A 538 32.94 52.79 -58.10
C SER A 538 33.51 51.40 -58.40
N LEU A 539 34.63 51.02 -57.83
CA LEU A 539 35.18 49.66 -57.90
C LEU A 539 34.38 48.63 -57.04
N ALA A 540 33.71 49.14 -56.07
CA ALA A 540 32.84 48.33 -55.20
C ALA A 540 31.55 47.89 -55.92
N CYS A 541 31.06 48.62 -56.87
CA CYS A 541 29.82 48.24 -57.59
C CYS A 541 30.01 47.04 -58.52
N ALA A 542 31.18 46.89 -59.15
CA ALA A 542 31.48 45.67 -59.95
C ALA A 542 31.66 44.42 -59.13
N LEU A 543 32.24 44.54 -57.94
CA LEU A 543 32.34 43.42 -56.97
C LEU A 543 31.01 43.08 -56.32
N ILE A 544 30.13 44.06 -56.16
CA ILE A 544 28.77 43.83 -55.64
C ILE A 544 27.91 43.06 -56.63
N SER A 545 28.10 43.27 -57.98
CA SER A 545 27.37 42.52 -58.99
C SER A 545 27.76 41.04 -59.05
N ILE A 546 29.05 40.77 -58.86
CA ILE A 546 29.56 39.38 -58.79
C ILE A 546 29.16 38.75 -57.44
N ALA A 547 29.22 39.53 -56.38
CA ALA A 547 28.73 39.07 -55.05
C ALA A 547 27.21 38.84 -55.03
N PHE A 548 26.42 39.62 -55.78
CA PHE A 548 24.97 39.45 -55.91
C PHE A 548 24.65 38.17 -56.66
N GLY A 549 25.37 37.80 -57.71
CA GLY A 549 25.24 36.54 -58.45
C GLY A 549 25.62 35.33 -57.58
N LEU A 550 26.70 35.43 -56.82
CA LEU A 550 27.08 34.40 -55.83
C LEU A 550 26.08 34.37 -54.64
N GLY A 551 25.57 35.52 -54.24
CA GLY A 551 24.55 35.63 -53.20
C GLY A 551 23.23 34.94 -53.60
N VAL A 552 22.77 35.11 -54.86
CA VAL A 552 21.59 34.45 -55.36
C VAL A 552 21.77 32.94 -55.40
N LEU A 553 22.98 32.47 -55.76
CA LEU A 553 23.32 31.03 -55.73
C LEU A 553 23.38 30.49 -54.29
N LEU A 554 23.92 31.27 -53.36
CA LEU A 554 23.94 30.91 -51.94
C LEU A 554 22.55 30.97 -51.30
N VAL A 555 21.70 31.94 -51.71
CA VAL A 555 20.31 32.01 -51.27
C VAL A 555 19.50 30.87 -51.86
N ALA A 556 19.72 30.43 -53.14
CA ALA A 556 19.08 29.28 -53.73
C ALA A 556 19.56 27.97 -53.07
N ALA A 557 20.84 27.87 -52.76
CA ALA A 557 21.38 26.76 -51.99
C ALA A 557 20.90 26.77 -50.56
N GLY A 558 20.86 27.97 -49.92
CA GLY A 558 20.30 28.17 -48.60
C GLY A 558 18.80 27.86 -48.55
N PHE A 559 18.02 28.27 -49.58
CA PHE A 559 16.63 27.92 -49.72
C PHE A 559 16.40 26.42 -49.91
N PHE A 560 17.29 25.77 -50.67
CA PHE A 560 17.25 24.34 -50.88
C PHE A 560 17.61 23.59 -49.56
N VAL A 561 18.62 24.05 -48.85
CA VAL A 561 18.99 23.52 -47.51
C VAL A 561 17.89 23.84 -46.49
N PHE A 562 17.34 25.08 -46.53
CA PHE A 562 16.25 25.50 -45.69
C PHE A 562 14.95 24.71 -45.97
N HIS A 563 14.63 24.49 -47.25
CA HIS A 563 13.48 23.69 -47.66
C HIS A 563 13.66 22.20 -47.31
N ARG A 564 14.91 21.71 -47.35
CA ARG A 564 15.22 20.35 -46.86
C ARG A 564 15.22 20.27 -45.35
N SER A 565 15.63 21.35 -44.65
CA SER A 565 15.60 21.46 -43.20
C SER A 565 14.17 21.72 -42.67
N THR A 566 13.30 22.44 -43.44
CA THR A 566 11.89 22.63 -43.06
C THR A 566 11.06 21.38 -43.33
N LYS A 567 11.38 20.56 -44.36
CA LYS A 567 10.84 19.21 -44.52
C LYS A 567 11.23 18.30 -43.35
N TRP A 568 12.47 18.42 -42.89
CA TRP A 568 12.93 17.73 -41.67
C TRP A 568 12.27 18.27 -40.40
N LYS A 569 12.02 19.57 -40.29
CA LYS A 569 11.29 20.18 -39.15
C LYS A 569 9.79 19.90 -39.19
N SER A 570 9.20 19.63 -40.35
CA SER A 570 7.78 19.26 -40.45
C SER A 570 7.55 17.77 -40.16
N GLU A 571 8.58 16.93 -40.19
CA GLU A 571 8.54 15.54 -39.73
C GLU A 571 8.84 15.39 -38.24
N MET A 572 9.44 16.41 -37.58
CA MET A 572 9.55 16.49 -36.13
C MET A 572 8.36 17.32 -35.61
N GLY A 573 7.23 16.66 -35.38
CA GLY A 573 6.12 17.22 -34.62
C GLY A 573 6.65 17.82 -33.29
N SER A 574 5.95 18.80 -32.72
CA SER A 574 6.39 19.41 -31.45
C SER A 574 6.39 18.33 -30.34
N TRP A 575 7.59 17.88 -29.98
CA TRP A 575 7.79 16.95 -28.88
C TRP A 575 7.69 17.71 -27.55
N HIS A 576 7.00 17.11 -26.58
CA HIS A 576 6.92 17.62 -25.23
C HIS A 576 7.45 16.55 -24.29
N SER A 577 8.48 16.87 -23.51
CA SER A 577 9.08 15.98 -22.54
C SER A 577 8.76 16.40 -21.11
N VAL A 578 8.67 15.41 -20.24
CA VAL A 578 8.56 15.60 -18.79
C VAL A 578 9.48 14.58 -18.12
N PHE A 579 10.49 15.06 -17.42
CA PHE A 579 11.41 14.22 -16.66
C PHE A 579 11.11 14.33 -15.17
N PHE A 580 11.11 13.19 -14.47
CA PHE A 580 10.87 13.09 -13.03
C PHE A 580 12.17 12.99 -12.23
N TYR A 581 13.28 12.89 -12.94
CA TYR A 581 14.66 12.86 -12.44
C TYR A 581 15.51 13.80 -13.25
N PRO A 582 16.60 14.35 -12.71
CA PRO A 582 17.50 15.23 -13.42
C PRO A 582 18.32 14.43 -14.46
N LEU A 583 17.67 14.07 -15.57
CA LEU A 583 18.33 13.50 -16.73
C LEU A 583 18.85 14.66 -17.59
N ARG A 584 20.18 14.71 -17.83
CA ARG A 584 20.78 15.64 -18.78
C ARG A 584 20.57 15.13 -20.22
N VAL A 585 19.34 15.26 -20.70
CA VAL A 585 18.93 14.74 -22.02
C VAL A 585 17.91 15.68 -22.64
N THR A 586 18.07 15.94 -23.94
CA THR A 586 17.06 16.64 -24.75
C THR A 586 16.17 15.63 -25.49
N GLU A 587 14.98 16.08 -25.94
CA GLU A 587 14.12 15.27 -26.79
C GLU A 587 14.86 14.79 -28.05
N HIS A 588 15.74 15.65 -28.58
CA HIS A 588 16.57 15.36 -29.74
C HIS A 588 17.52 14.17 -29.49
N ASP A 589 18.17 14.12 -28.32
CA ASP A 589 19.09 13.03 -27.94
C ASP A 589 18.36 11.70 -27.88
N LEU A 590 17.12 11.70 -27.36
CA LEU A 590 16.28 10.51 -27.26
C LEU A 590 15.83 10.03 -28.64
N VAL A 591 15.34 10.95 -29.51
CA VAL A 591 14.85 10.60 -30.85
C VAL A 591 15.99 10.13 -31.75
N MET A 592 17.16 10.77 -31.68
CA MET A 592 18.36 10.39 -32.46
C MET A 592 19.01 9.09 -31.95
N GLY A 593 18.86 8.78 -30.67
CA GLY A 593 19.34 7.52 -30.07
C GLY A 593 18.49 6.30 -30.42
N MET A 594 17.28 6.49 -30.95
CA MET A 594 16.38 5.39 -31.38
C MET A 594 16.71 4.90 -32.80
N ASP A 595 17.89 4.32 -32.96
CA ASP A 595 18.29 3.64 -34.20
C ASP A 595 17.85 2.16 -34.17
N GLU A 596 17.73 1.53 -35.33
CA GLU A 596 17.44 0.09 -35.43
C GLU A 596 18.45 -0.78 -34.66
N LYS A 597 19.71 -0.29 -34.55
CA LYS A 597 20.77 -0.94 -33.78
C LYS A 597 20.62 -0.86 -32.27
N SER A 598 19.91 0.14 -31.76
CA SER A 598 19.64 0.35 -30.32
C SER A 598 18.35 -0.35 -29.87
N SER A 599 17.60 -0.96 -30.80
CA SER A 599 16.38 -1.72 -30.51
C SER A 599 16.71 -3.06 -29.88
N VAL A 600 16.16 -3.30 -28.67
CA VAL A 600 16.31 -4.56 -27.94
C VAL A 600 15.03 -5.37 -28.07
N GLY A 601 15.11 -6.44 -28.88
CA GLY A 601 14.02 -7.41 -29.04
C GLY A 601 12.72 -6.86 -29.65
N ASN A 602 11.76 -7.74 -29.85
CA ASN A 602 10.37 -7.35 -30.15
C ASN A 602 9.76 -6.86 -28.83
N GLY A 603 9.66 -5.56 -28.61
CA GLY A 603 9.21 -4.92 -27.37
C GLY A 603 7.77 -5.22 -26.90
N GLY A 604 7.20 -6.35 -27.36
CA GLY A 604 5.83 -6.79 -27.06
C GLY A 604 4.77 -5.98 -27.79
N ALA A 605 3.48 -6.31 -27.56
CA ALA A 605 2.34 -5.71 -28.21
C ALA A 605 2.20 -4.19 -28.03
N PHE A 606 2.77 -3.66 -26.95
CA PHE A 606 2.66 -2.23 -26.62
C PHE A 606 3.75 -1.34 -27.23
N GLY A 607 4.71 -1.89 -27.97
CA GLY A 607 5.71 -1.09 -28.68
C GLY A 607 7.14 -1.63 -28.58
N ARG A 608 8.11 -0.87 -29.10
CA ARG A 608 9.54 -1.23 -29.13
C ARG A 608 10.30 -0.57 -28.00
N VAL A 609 11.31 -1.27 -27.47
CA VAL A 609 12.22 -0.75 -26.46
C VAL A 609 13.58 -0.47 -27.08
N TYR A 610 14.16 0.68 -26.76
CA TYR A 610 15.48 1.13 -27.20
C TYR A 610 16.37 1.37 -26.00
N ILE A 611 17.64 0.95 -26.08
CA ILE A 611 18.63 1.31 -25.08
C ILE A 611 19.43 2.49 -25.63
N ILE A 612 19.38 3.61 -24.90
CA ILE A 612 20.00 4.86 -25.32
C ILE A 612 21.10 5.22 -24.31
N CYS A 613 22.30 5.48 -24.83
CA CYS A 613 23.37 6.07 -24.05
C CYS A 613 23.23 7.59 -24.07
N LEU A 614 22.99 8.16 -22.89
CA LEU A 614 22.85 9.60 -22.74
C LEU A 614 24.21 10.31 -22.88
N PRO A 615 24.23 11.61 -23.18
CA PRO A 615 25.47 12.40 -23.22
C PRO A 615 26.26 12.36 -21.89
N SER A 616 25.59 12.05 -20.77
CA SER A 616 26.20 11.84 -19.45
C SER A 616 26.95 10.51 -19.31
N GLY A 617 26.85 9.60 -20.30
CA GLY A 617 27.35 8.24 -20.22
C GLY A 617 26.40 7.25 -19.54
N GLU A 618 25.25 7.71 -19.01
CA GLU A 618 24.24 6.83 -18.42
C GLU A 618 23.41 6.13 -19.48
N LEU A 619 23.03 4.87 -19.23
CA LEU A 619 22.14 4.12 -20.08
C LEU A 619 20.70 4.22 -19.57
N VAL A 620 19.77 4.49 -20.48
CA VAL A 620 18.32 4.49 -20.21
C VAL A 620 17.61 3.57 -21.18
N ALA A 621 16.49 3.00 -20.74
CA ALA A 621 15.59 2.23 -21.60
C ALA A 621 14.39 3.12 -22.01
N VAL A 622 14.18 3.28 -23.31
CA VAL A 622 13.09 4.09 -23.86
C VAL A 622 12.10 3.18 -24.58
N LYS A 623 10.87 3.16 -24.13
CA LYS A 623 9.79 2.40 -24.75
C LYS A 623 8.91 3.32 -25.57
N LYS A 624 8.88 3.06 -26.90
CA LYS A 624 7.96 3.72 -27.84
C LYS A 624 6.65 2.99 -27.82
N LEU A 625 5.57 3.62 -27.33
CA LEU A 625 4.23 3.05 -27.33
C LEU A 625 3.58 3.19 -28.71
N VAL A 626 2.82 2.17 -29.10
CA VAL A 626 1.99 2.13 -30.31
C VAL A 626 0.52 1.94 -29.92
N ASN A 627 -0.42 2.27 -30.82
CA ASN A 627 -1.87 2.13 -30.58
C ASN A 627 -2.43 3.00 -29.43
N ILE A 628 -2.02 4.24 -29.40
CA ILE A 628 -2.47 5.20 -28.38
C ILE A 628 -3.91 5.61 -28.68
N GLY A 629 -4.82 5.40 -27.72
CA GLY A 629 -6.18 5.90 -27.81
C GLY A 629 -6.23 7.44 -27.79
N ASN A 630 -7.35 8.04 -28.21
CA ASN A 630 -7.58 9.50 -28.23
C ASN A 630 -7.63 10.11 -26.81
N GLN A 631 -6.53 10.04 -26.06
CA GLN A 631 -6.43 10.72 -24.75
C GLN A 631 -5.89 12.14 -24.91
N SER A 632 -6.41 13.08 -24.12
CA SER A 632 -5.88 14.43 -24.11
C SER A 632 -4.47 14.45 -23.51
N PRO A 633 -3.55 15.30 -24.01
CA PRO A 633 -2.20 15.41 -23.46
C PRO A 633 -2.14 15.71 -21.96
N LYS A 634 -3.14 16.45 -21.44
CA LYS A 634 -3.27 16.74 -20.01
C LYS A 634 -3.57 15.50 -19.17
N ALA A 635 -4.49 14.65 -19.63
CA ALA A 635 -4.83 13.40 -18.97
C ALA A 635 -3.64 12.43 -18.95
N LEU A 636 -2.97 12.27 -20.10
CA LEU A 636 -1.76 11.48 -20.21
C LEU A 636 -0.67 11.92 -19.23
N LYS A 637 -0.38 13.23 -19.18
CA LYS A 637 0.61 13.80 -18.25
C LYS A 637 0.26 13.50 -16.80
N ALA A 638 -1.02 13.58 -16.43
CA ALA A 638 -1.48 13.27 -15.07
C ALA A 638 -1.27 11.80 -14.71
N GLU A 639 -1.63 10.88 -15.62
CA GLU A 639 -1.47 9.44 -15.40
C GLU A 639 0.00 9.05 -15.27
N VAL A 640 0.86 9.47 -16.21
CA VAL A 640 2.30 9.14 -16.15
C VAL A 640 2.96 9.75 -14.90
N LYS A 641 2.57 10.97 -14.50
CA LYS A 641 3.04 11.61 -13.26
C LYS A 641 2.63 10.80 -12.02
N THR A 642 1.47 10.16 -12.06
CA THR A 642 1.00 9.27 -10.98
C THR A 642 1.85 8.00 -10.90
N LEU A 643 2.13 7.37 -12.03
CA LEU A 643 2.99 6.18 -12.10
C LEU A 643 4.44 6.50 -11.68
N ALA A 644 4.94 7.67 -12.01
CA ALA A 644 6.28 8.12 -11.64
C ALA A 644 6.46 8.36 -10.11
N LYS A 645 5.39 8.43 -9.33
CA LYS A 645 5.45 8.53 -7.86
C LYS A 645 5.67 7.18 -7.17
N ILE A 646 5.51 6.08 -7.89
CA ILE A 646 5.67 4.73 -7.33
C ILE A 646 7.15 4.52 -6.98
N ARG A 647 7.40 4.14 -5.72
CA ARG A 647 8.75 3.87 -5.20
C ARG A 647 8.76 2.55 -4.45
N HIS A 648 9.29 1.54 -5.11
CA HIS A 648 9.49 0.22 -4.51
C HIS A 648 10.74 -0.43 -5.14
N LYS A 649 11.53 -1.17 -4.35
CA LYS A 649 12.77 -1.79 -4.83
C LYS A 649 12.54 -2.76 -6.00
N ASN A 650 11.38 -3.43 -6.02
CA ASN A 650 10.99 -4.41 -7.04
C ASN A 650 10.05 -3.85 -8.12
N ILE A 651 10.04 -2.54 -8.32
CA ILE A 651 9.29 -1.88 -9.40
C ILE A 651 10.26 -0.95 -10.14
N THR A 652 10.24 -1.01 -11.47
CA THR A 652 11.09 -0.21 -12.35
C THR A 652 10.70 1.27 -12.23
N LYS A 653 11.70 2.14 -12.12
CA LYS A 653 11.48 3.59 -12.02
C LYS A 653 11.17 4.16 -13.39
N VAL A 654 10.07 4.89 -13.48
CA VAL A 654 9.76 5.76 -14.61
C VAL A 654 10.55 7.06 -14.41
N LEU A 655 11.52 7.31 -15.29
CA LEU A 655 12.41 8.49 -15.22
C LEU A 655 11.82 9.71 -15.90
N GLY A 656 10.96 9.49 -16.92
CA GLY A 656 10.33 10.55 -17.67
C GLY A 656 9.45 10.01 -18.78
N PHE A 657 8.88 10.90 -19.55
CA PHE A 657 8.20 10.56 -20.80
C PHE A 657 8.31 11.73 -21.80
N CYS A 658 8.24 11.37 -23.08
CA CYS A 658 8.11 12.33 -24.17
C CYS A 658 6.86 11.98 -24.97
N HIS A 659 6.13 12.97 -25.46
CA HIS A 659 4.97 12.73 -26.33
C HIS A 659 4.95 13.73 -27.49
N SER A 660 4.43 13.25 -28.60
CA SER A 660 3.99 14.04 -29.75
C SER A 660 2.52 13.72 -30.04
N GLU A 661 1.95 14.30 -31.08
CA GLU A 661 0.57 13.96 -31.49
C GLU A 661 0.38 12.48 -31.89
N GLU A 662 1.46 11.81 -32.34
CA GLU A 662 1.39 10.44 -32.87
C GLU A 662 2.09 9.37 -31.99
N SER A 663 2.93 9.76 -31.05
CA SER A 663 3.78 8.80 -30.31
C SER A 663 4.01 9.22 -28.86
N ILE A 664 4.10 8.21 -27.98
CA ILE A 664 4.51 8.39 -26.57
C ILE A 664 5.74 7.53 -26.33
N PHE A 665 6.74 8.13 -25.67
CA PHE A 665 7.95 7.45 -25.21
C PHE A 665 7.97 7.46 -23.69
N LEU A 666 8.03 6.28 -23.08
CA LEU A 666 8.26 6.12 -21.64
C LEU A 666 9.74 5.84 -21.41
N ILE A 667 10.36 6.54 -20.48
CA ILE A 667 11.78 6.46 -20.16
C ILE A 667 11.93 5.77 -18.81
N TYR A 668 12.67 4.67 -18.78
CA TYR A 668 12.91 3.83 -17.60
C TYR A 668 14.40 3.76 -17.26
N GLU A 669 14.69 3.41 -15.99
CA GLU A 669 16.03 2.99 -15.60
C GLU A 669 16.47 1.75 -16.41
N TYR A 670 17.76 1.71 -16.85
CA TYR A 670 18.30 0.55 -17.55
C TYR A 670 18.71 -0.53 -16.56
N LEU A 671 18.35 -1.79 -16.84
CA LEU A 671 18.64 -2.95 -16.01
C LEU A 671 19.52 -3.95 -16.79
N GLN A 672 20.70 -4.22 -16.24
CA GLN A 672 21.82 -4.83 -16.97
C GLN A 672 21.62 -6.30 -17.40
N LYS A 673 20.87 -7.07 -16.63
CA LYS A 673 20.68 -8.52 -16.89
C LYS A 673 19.55 -8.81 -17.89
N GLY A 674 18.76 -7.81 -18.28
CA GLY A 674 17.63 -7.97 -19.18
C GLY A 674 16.41 -8.62 -18.51
N SER A 675 15.53 -9.26 -19.29
CA SER A 675 14.32 -9.87 -18.78
C SER A 675 14.52 -11.30 -18.27
N LEU A 676 13.68 -11.69 -17.29
CA LEU A 676 13.64 -13.08 -16.79
C LEU A 676 13.29 -14.06 -17.91
N GLY A 677 12.37 -13.67 -18.83
CA GLY A 677 11.98 -14.49 -19.97
C GLY A 677 13.15 -14.77 -20.91
N ASP A 678 13.99 -13.76 -21.20
CA ASP A 678 15.20 -13.93 -22.01
C ASP A 678 16.21 -14.86 -21.33
N LEU A 679 16.33 -14.79 -20.02
CA LEU A 679 17.25 -15.64 -19.26
C LEU A 679 16.79 -17.11 -19.25
N ILE A 680 15.50 -17.38 -19.00
CA ILE A 680 14.94 -18.74 -19.03
C ILE A 680 15.09 -19.37 -20.42
N SER A 681 15.08 -18.55 -21.50
CA SER A 681 15.20 -19.00 -22.88
C SER A 681 16.60 -19.44 -23.28
N ARG A 682 17.64 -19.02 -22.57
CA ARG A 682 19.05 -19.29 -22.92
C ARG A 682 19.44 -20.70 -22.52
N PRO A 683 19.94 -21.52 -23.45
CA PRO A 683 20.36 -22.91 -23.16
C PRO A 683 21.48 -23.01 -22.11
N ASP A 684 22.35 -21.99 -22.09
CA ASP A 684 23.58 -21.98 -21.29
C ASP A 684 23.41 -21.32 -19.92
N PHE A 685 22.21 -20.78 -19.61
CA PHE A 685 22.00 -20.06 -18.38
C PHE A 685 21.39 -20.96 -17.30
N GLN A 686 22.10 -21.05 -16.15
CA GLN A 686 21.66 -21.84 -14.99
C GLN A 686 21.48 -20.90 -13.80
N LEU A 687 20.23 -20.52 -13.49
CA LEU A 687 19.89 -19.91 -12.22
C LEU A 687 19.76 -21.01 -11.15
N GLN A 688 20.48 -20.86 -10.05
CA GLN A 688 20.32 -21.72 -8.88
C GLN A 688 18.95 -21.49 -8.23
N TRP A 689 18.47 -22.43 -7.44
CA TRP A 689 17.16 -22.31 -6.78
C TRP A 689 17.07 -21.08 -5.85
N SER A 690 18.13 -20.77 -5.11
CA SER A 690 18.22 -19.57 -4.26
C SER A 690 17.93 -18.27 -5.01
N ASP A 691 18.47 -18.13 -6.24
CA ASP A 691 18.25 -16.94 -7.06
C ASP A 691 16.82 -16.91 -7.62
N ARG A 692 16.29 -18.07 -8.03
CA ARG A 692 14.91 -18.20 -8.50
C ARG A 692 13.90 -17.86 -7.40
N LEU A 693 14.14 -18.34 -6.19
CA LEU A 693 13.32 -18.03 -5.01
C LEU A 693 13.40 -16.54 -4.66
N LYS A 694 14.61 -15.94 -4.70
CA LYS A 694 14.82 -14.50 -4.52
C LYS A 694 14.01 -13.69 -5.54
N ILE A 695 14.04 -14.09 -6.80
CA ILE A 695 13.27 -13.46 -7.88
C ILE A 695 11.77 -13.60 -7.59
N ALA A 696 11.27 -14.79 -7.26
CA ALA A 696 9.87 -15.01 -6.94
C ALA A 696 9.39 -14.14 -5.76
N ILE A 697 10.16 -14.06 -4.67
CA ILE A 697 9.87 -13.22 -3.51
C ILE A 697 9.80 -11.74 -3.89
N GLY A 698 10.78 -11.24 -4.64
CA GLY A 698 10.83 -9.83 -5.03
C GLY A 698 9.67 -9.44 -5.94
N VAL A 699 9.31 -10.29 -6.92
CA VAL A 699 8.13 -10.07 -7.77
C VAL A 699 6.85 -10.04 -6.93
N ALA A 700 6.68 -10.99 -6.01
CA ALA A 700 5.53 -11.03 -5.11
C ALA A 700 5.45 -9.79 -4.21
N GLN A 701 6.58 -9.28 -3.70
CA GLN A 701 6.65 -8.03 -2.92
C GLN A 701 6.24 -6.82 -3.76
N GLY A 702 6.71 -6.73 -5.00
CA GLY A 702 6.34 -5.66 -5.94
C GLY A 702 4.84 -5.64 -6.22
N LEU A 703 4.23 -6.80 -6.47
CA LEU A 703 2.79 -6.92 -6.70
C LEU A 703 1.96 -6.64 -5.45
N ALA A 704 2.37 -7.15 -4.28
CA ALA A 704 1.71 -6.85 -3.02
C ALA A 704 1.73 -5.34 -2.70
N TYR A 705 2.81 -4.65 -3.07
CA TYR A 705 2.90 -3.20 -2.95
C TYR A 705 1.89 -2.49 -3.86
N LEU A 706 1.78 -2.87 -5.15
CA LEU A 706 0.82 -2.28 -6.08
C LEU A 706 -0.63 -2.51 -5.62
N HIS A 707 -0.95 -3.71 -5.15
CA HIS A 707 -2.31 -4.10 -4.76
C HIS A 707 -2.77 -3.42 -3.46
N LYS A 708 -1.90 -3.28 -2.44
CA LYS A 708 -2.34 -2.90 -1.07
C LYS A 708 -1.66 -1.68 -0.47
N HIS A 709 -0.39 -1.41 -0.80
CA HIS A 709 0.36 -0.34 -0.16
C HIS A 709 0.35 0.97 -0.96
N TYR A 710 -0.05 0.92 -2.23
CA TYR A 710 -0.22 2.12 -3.03
C TYR A 710 -1.61 2.71 -2.83
N VAL A 711 -1.68 4.02 -2.56
CA VAL A 711 -2.91 4.75 -2.15
C VAL A 711 -4.10 4.58 -3.11
N GLN A 712 -3.86 4.19 -4.36
CA GLN A 712 -4.90 4.09 -5.41
C GLN A 712 -5.18 2.66 -5.87
N HIS A 713 -4.74 1.60 -5.18
CA HIS A 713 -4.90 0.20 -5.60
C HIS A 713 -4.65 0.02 -7.10
N LEU A 714 -3.45 -0.34 -7.47
CA LEU A 714 -3.03 -0.42 -8.86
C LEU A 714 -2.88 -1.88 -9.28
N LEU A 715 -3.52 -2.26 -10.37
CA LEU A 715 -3.34 -3.57 -11.00
C LEU A 715 -2.21 -3.51 -12.03
N HIS A 716 -1.42 -4.55 -12.10
CA HIS A 716 -0.35 -4.64 -13.10
C HIS A 716 -0.91 -4.97 -14.49
N ARG A 717 -1.77 -5.97 -14.58
CA ARG A 717 -2.54 -6.43 -15.76
C ARG A 717 -1.71 -6.99 -16.93
N ASN A 718 -0.39 -7.04 -16.80
CA ASN A 718 0.51 -7.54 -17.84
C ASN A 718 1.73 -8.28 -17.27
N ILE A 719 1.48 -9.20 -16.31
CA ILE A 719 2.54 -9.97 -15.67
C ILE A 719 2.95 -11.13 -16.55
N LYS A 720 4.22 -11.15 -16.94
CA LYS A 720 4.87 -12.22 -17.70
C LYS A 720 6.38 -12.16 -17.45
N SER A 721 7.10 -13.26 -17.66
CA SER A 721 8.54 -13.32 -17.42
C SER A 721 9.35 -12.27 -18.21
N THR A 722 8.87 -11.86 -19.38
CA THR A 722 9.50 -10.79 -20.19
C THR A 722 9.31 -9.38 -19.62
N ASN A 723 8.36 -9.18 -18.72
CA ASN A 723 8.11 -7.91 -18.01
C ASN A 723 8.69 -7.90 -16.57
N ILE A 724 9.54 -8.86 -16.25
CA ILE A 724 10.33 -8.91 -15.03
C ILE A 724 11.78 -8.71 -15.43
N LEU A 725 12.32 -7.53 -15.15
CA LEU A 725 13.70 -7.16 -15.45
C LEU A 725 14.59 -7.43 -14.22
N LEU A 726 15.85 -7.76 -14.47
CA LEU A 726 16.81 -8.11 -13.43
C LEU A 726 17.98 -7.11 -13.41
N ASP A 727 18.33 -6.64 -12.24
CA ASP A 727 19.53 -5.81 -12.04
C ASP A 727 20.81 -6.66 -11.96
N ALA A 728 21.95 -6.04 -11.64
CA ALA A 728 23.25 -6.70 -11.57
C ALA A 728 23.29 -7.84 -10.55
N ASP A 729 22.51 -7.73 -9.46
CA ASP A 729 22.46 -8.65 -8.32
C ASP A 729 21.28 -9.64 -8.41
N PHE A 730 20.65 -9.78 -9.57
CA PHE A 730 19.44 -10.58 -9.82
C PHE A 730 18.24 -10.14 -8.94
N GLU A 731 18.21 -8.87 -8.49
CA GLU A 731 17.00 -8.32 -7.85
C GLU A 731 15.96 -8.04 -8.93
N PRO A 732 14.73 -8.58 -8.84
CA PRO A 732 13.71 -8.41 -9.87
C PRO A 732 13.02 -7.06 -9.75
N LYS A 733 12.67 -6.48 -10.90
CA LYS A 733 11.88 -5.27 -11.02
C LYS A 733 10.77 -5.44 -12.04
N LEU A 734 9.54 -5.21 -11.61
CA LEU A 734 8.35 -5.21 -12.46
C LEU A 734 8.34 -3.99 -13.38
N THR A 735 8.10 -4.20 -14.66
CA THR A 735 7.94 -3.14 -15.67
C THR A 735 6.60 -3.27 -16.38
N ASP A 736 6.20 -2.25 -17.13
CA ASP A 736 4.96 -2.25 -17.93
C ASP A 736 3.66 -2.39 -17.11
N PHE A 737 3.67 -1.94 -15.87
CA PHE A 737 2.48 -1.91 -15.02
C PHE A 737 1.54 -0.77 -15.41
N ALA A 738 0.22 -1.00 -15.31
CA ALA A 738 -0.83 0.01 -15.51
C ALA A 738 -0.78 0.74 -16.87
N LEU A 739 -0.33 0.08 -17.94
CA LEU A 739 -0.31 0.66 -19.29
C LEU A 739 -1.72 0.97 -19.83
N ASP A 740 -2.75 0.28 -19.34
CA ASP A 740 -4.15 0.54 -19.63
C ASP A 740 -4.57 1.98 -19.36
N ARG A 741 -4.01 2.61 -18.34
CA ARG A 741 -4.23 4.02 -17.99
C ARG A 741 -3.58 4.97 -19.00
N ILE A 742 -2.49 4.56 -19.64
CA ILE A 742 -1.75 5.37 -20.61
C ILE A 742 -2.32 5.21 -22.02
N VAL A 743 -2.58 3.97 -22.46
CA VAL A 743 -3.05 3.69 -23.82
C VAL A 743 -4.59 3.71 -23.96
N GLY A 744 -5.30 3.69 -22.82
CA GLY A 744 -6.76 3.60 -22.73
C GLY A 744 -7.25 2.15 -22.73
N GLU A 745 -8.31 1.88 -21.97
CA GLU A 745 -8.83 0.54 -21.68
C GLU A 745 -9.18 -0.27 -22.95
N ALA A 746 -9.84 0.36 -23.92
CA ALA A 746 -10.22 -0.33 -25.16
C ALA A 746 -9.00 -0.74 -26.01
N SER A 747 -8.03 0.15 -26.16
CA SER A 747 -6.77 -0.13 -26.88
C SER A 747 -5.95 -1.18 -26.16
N PHE A 748 -5.91 -1.14 -24.84
CA PHE A 748 -5.21 -2.11 -24.01
C PHE A 748 -5.79 -3.52 -24.19
N GLN A 749 -7.12 -3.67 -24.07
CA GLN A 749 -7.78 -4.97 -24.24
C GLN A 749 -7.61 -5.55 -25.63
N THR A 750 -7.68 -4.73 -26.69
CA THR A 750 -7.46 -5.17 -28.06
C THR A 750 -6.03 -5.65 -28.27
N THR A 751 -5.06 -4.93 -27.71
CA THR A 751 -3.64 -5.25 -27.82
C THR A 751 -3.27 -6.53 -27.07
N VAL A 752 -3.76 -6.73 -25.85
CA VAL A 752 -3.54 -7.96 -25.07
C VAL A 752 -4.18 -9.17 -25.74
N ALA A 753 -5.38 -9.01 -26.34
CA ALA A 753 -6.09 -10.09 -27.03
C ALA A 753 -5.39 -10.53 -28.33
N SER A 754 -4.63 -9.66 -28.99
CA SER A 754 -3.94 -9.94 -30.26
C SER A 754 -2.65 -10.73 -30.11
N GLU A 755 -2.04 -10.78 -28.90
CA GLU A 755 -0.82 -11.55 -28.65
C GLU A 755 -1.15 -13.00 -28.26
N SER A 756 -0.93 -13.95 -29.16
CA SER A 756 -1.11 -15.38 -28.90
C SER A 756 -0.18 -15.91 -27.77
N ALA A 757 1.03 -15.35 -27.64
CA ALA A 757 1.99 -15.70 -26.59
C ALA A 757 1.58 -15.25 -25.17
N ASN A 758 0.67 -14.28 -25.03
CA ASN A 758 0.15 -13.83 -23.75
C ASN A 758 -0.98 -14.70 -23.21
N SER A 759 -1.59 -15.56 -24.03
CA SER A 759 -2.76 -16.35 -23.64
C SER A 759 -2.51 -17.28 -22.46
N CYS A 760 -1.28 -17.78 -22.28
CA CYS A 760 -0.92 -18.69 -21.19
C CYS A 760 -0.80 -18.00 -19.81
N TYR A 761 -0.56 -16.67 -19.75
CA TYR A 761 -0.53 -15.91 -18.50
C TYR A 761 -1.90 -15.37 -18.09
N ASN A 762 -2.88 -15.38 -19.00
CA ASN A 762 -4.21 -14.84 -18.74
C ASN A 762 -5.02 -15.80 -17.87
N ALA A 763 -5.61 -15.26 -16.83
CA ALA A 763 -6.54 -15.99 -15.98
C ALA A 763 -7.79 -16.43 -16.78
N PRO A 764 -8.38 -17.60 -16.49
CA PRO A 764 -9.53 -18.12 -17.25
C PRO A 764 -10.70 -17.14 -17.33
N GLU A 765 -10.94 -16.36 -16.29
CA GLU A 765 -12.02 -15.37 -16.21
C GLU A 765 -11.81 -14.15 -17.12
N CYS A 766 -10.61 -13.91 -17.63
CA CYS A 766 -10.37 -12.84 -18.61
C CYS A 766 -11.24 -12.99 -19.87
N GLY A 767 -11.67 -14.22 -20.19
CA GLY A 767 -12.53 -14.48 -21.34
C GLY A 767 -14.00 -14.06 -21.19
N TYR A 768 -14.50 -13.87 -19.98
CA TYR A 768 -15.92 -13.59 -19.70
C TYR A 768 -16.19 -12.40 -18.75
N THR A 769 -15.18 -11.80 -18.13
CA THR A 769 -15.33 -10.57 -17.33
C THR A 769 -14.55 -9.41 -17.91
N LYS A 770 -15.20 -8.25 -17.99
CA LYS A 770 -14.59 -6.99 -18.46
C LYS A 770 -13.84 -6.24 -17.35
N LYS A 771 -14.02 -6.62 -16.09
CA LYS A 771 -13.42 -5.94 -14.94
C LYS A 771 -12.14 -6.66 -14.50
N ALA A 772 -11.02 -5.98 -14.58
CA ALA A 772 -9.75 -6.49 -14.06
C ALA A 772 -9.78 -6.59 -12.52
N THR A 773 -9.14 -7.62 -11.97
CA THR A 773 -9.08 -7.88 -10.53
C THR A 773 -7.66 -8.25 -10.10
N GLU A 774 -7.35 -8.09 -8.81
CA GLU A 774 -6.07 -8.53 -8.22
C GLU A 774 -5.83 -10.03 -8.46
N GLN A 775 -6.91 -10.83 -8.47
CA GLN A 775 -6.83 -12.27 -8.67
C GLN A 775 -6.34 -12.67 -10.07
N MET A 776 -6.52 -11.81 -11.08
CA MET A 776 -5.93 -12.01 -12.40
C MET A 776 -4.41 -11.85 -12.36
N ASP A 777 -3.89 -10.84 -11.65
CA ASP A 777 -2.45 -10.66 -11.44
C ASP A 777 -1.85 -11.83 -10.66
N VAL A 778 -2.56 -12.35 -9.64
CA VAL A 778 -2.15 -13.53 -8.88
C VAL A 778 -2.01 -14.76 -9.77
N TYR A 779 -2.96 -14.98 -10.68
CA TYR A 779 -2.88 -16.09 -11.64
C TYR A 779 -1.64 -15.96 -12.52
N SER A 780 -1.43 -14.79 -13.12
CA SER A 780 -0.29 -14.52 -13.99
C SER A 780 1.05 -14.69 -13.25
N PHE A 781 1.12 -14.24 -11.97
CA PHE A 781 2.26 -14.51 -11.09
C PHE A 781 2.47 -16.01 -10.87
N GLY A 782 1.39 -16.78 -10.65
CA GLY A 782 1.44 -18.22 -10.51
C GLY A 782 2.07 -18.90 -11.71
N VAL A 783 1.77 -18.43 -12.94
CA VAL A 783 2.39 -18.93 -14.19
C VAL A 783 3.90 -18.63 -14.20
N VAL A 784 4.32 -17.40 -13.82
CA VAL A 784 5.75 -17.07 -13.70
C VAL A 784 6.46 -17.94 -12.66
N LEU A 785 5.80 -18.24 -11.56
CA LEU A 785 6.37 -19.12 -10.54
C LEU A 785 6.55 -20.56 -11.07
N LEU A 786 5.61 -21.05 -11.90
CA LEU A 786 5.78 -22.34 -12.60
C LEU A 786 6.95 -22.32 -13.58
N GLU A 787 7.20 -21.22 -14.31
CA GLU A 787 8.38 -21.07 -15.16
C GLU A 787 9.68 -21.17 -14.35
N LEU A 788 9.75 -20.52 -13.20
CA LEU A 788 10.91 -20.56 -12.30
C LEU A 788 11.17 -21.95 -11.73
N ILE A 789 10.09 -22.70 -11.40
CA ILE A 789 10.19 -24.07 -10.85
C ILE A 789 10.59 -25.06 -11.94
N ALA A 790 9.98 -24.99 -13.12
CA ALA A 790 10.19 -25.93 -14.20
C ALA A 790 11.40 -25.59 -15.07
N GLY A 791 11.95 -24.38 -15.00
CA GLY A 791 13.04 -23.91 -15.84
C GLY A 791 12.67 -23.83 -17.34
N ARG A 792 11.40 -23.56 -17.66
CA ARG A 792 10.84 -23.56 -19.01
C ARG A 792 9.93 -22.36 -19.20
N GLN A 793 9.82 -21.88 -20.44
CA GLN A 793 8.88 -20.83 -20.81
C GLN A 793 7.42 -21.36 -20.79
N ALA A 794 6.49 -20.47 -20.43
CA ALA A 794 5.08 -20.80 -20.28
C ALA A 794 4.39 -21.32 -21.55
N ASP A 795 4.82 -20.86 -22.73
CA ASP A 795 4.29 -21.21 -24.04
C ASP A 795 4.98 -22.43 -24.71
N ARG A 796 6.05 -22.96 -24.10
CA ARG A 796 6.89 -24.04 -24.66
C ARG A 796 7.13 -25.19 -23.67
N ALA A 797 6.08 -25.61 -22.97
CA ALA A 797 6.19 -26.63 -21.94
C ALA A 797 6.57 -28.02 -22.48
N GLU A 798 6.13 -28.39 -23.70
CA GLU A 798 6.54 -29.63 -24.41
C GLU A 798 6.72 -29.39 -25.92
N PRO A 799 7.79 -29.94 -26.56
CA PRO A 799 8.06 -29.72 -27.99
C PRO A 799 7.04 -30.34 -28.94
N ALA A 800 6.25 -31.32 -28.48
CA ALA A 800 5.33 -32.07 -29.29
C ALA A 800 3.86 -31.64 -29.20
N ASP A 801 3.47 -30.99 -28.09
CA ASP A 801 2.10 -30.52 -27.84
C ASP A 801 2.14 -29.02 -27.52
N SER A 802 1.34 -28.20 -28.19
CA SER A 802 1.14 -26.78 -27.93
C SER A 802 0.32 -26.54 -26.61
N VAL A 803 0.76 -27.15 -25.51
CA VAL A 803 0.08 -27.10 -24.20
C VAL A 803 0.76 -26.08 -23.30
N ASP A 804 -0.03 -25.17 -22.75
CA ASP A 804 0.48 -24.19 -21.78
C ASP A 804 0.99 -24.88 -20.49
N ILE A 805 1.90 -24.19 -19.78
CA ILE A 805 2.60 -24.74 -18.60
C ILE A 805 1.64 -25.15 -17.50
N VAL A 806 0.52 -24.44 -17.31
CA VAL A 806 -0.47 -24.76 -16.25
C VAL A 806 -1.16 -26.10 -16.53
N LYS A 807 -1.58 -26.33 -17.79
CA LYS A 807 -2.17 -27.59 -18.20
C LYS A 807 -1.16 -28.73 -18.15
N TRP A 808 0.08 -28.45 -18.57
CA TRP A 808 1.16 -29.44 -18.50
C TRP A 808 1.45 -29.87 -17.05
N VAL A 809 1.61 -28.92 -16.12
CA VAL A 809 1.83 -29.20 -14.69
C VAL A 809 0.67 -30.00 -14.11
N ARG A 810 -0.59 -29.60 -14.35
CA ARG A 810 -1.78 -30.30 -13.84
C ARG A 810 -1.90 -31.72 -14.34
N ARG A 811 -1.47 -31.99 -15.61
CA ARG A 811 -1.42 -33.38 -16.12
C ARG A 811 -0.34 -34.19 -15.41
N LYS A 812 0.85 -33.59 -15.19
CA LYS A 812 1.98 -34.31 -14.55
C LYS A 812 1.71 -34.63 -13.08
N ILE A 813 1.20 -33.72 -12.27
CA ILE A 813 0.98 -33.95 -10.84
C ILE A 813 -0.04 -35.05 -10.54
N ASN A 814 -0.93 -35.38 -11.49
CA ASN A 814 -1.90 -36.47 -11.35
C ASN A 814 -1.31 -37.88 -11.56
N ILE A 815 -0.01 -37.99 -11.84
CA ILE A 815 0.70 -39.25 -12.06
C ILE A 815 1.57 -39.55 -10.83
N THR A 816 1.75 -40.82 -10.48
CA THR A 816 2.62 -41.25 -9.37
C THR A 816 4.02 -40.62 -9.50
N ASN A 817 4.51 -39.92 -8.49
CA ASN A 817 5.75 -39.11 -8.49
C ASN A 817 5.77 -37.97 -9.53
N GLY A 818 4.63 -37.55 -10.06
CA GLY A 818 4.53 -36.57 -11.12
C GLY A 818 4.95 -35.15 -10.68
N ALA A 819 4.75 -34.78 -9.42
CA ALA A 819 5.18 -33.47 -8.89
C ALA A 819 6.72 -33.29 -9.03
N VAL A 820 7.51 -34.31 -8.77
CA VAL A 820 8.97 -34.28 -8.94
C VAL A 820 9.37 -34.12 -10.42
N GLN A 821 8.60 -34.67 -11.36
CA GLN A 821 8.86 -34.56 -12.79
C GLN A 821 8.60 -33.15 -13.36
N VAL A 822 7.92 -32.28 -12.62
CA VAL A 822 7.70 -30.87 -12.97
C VAL A 822 8.93 -30.04 -12.67
N LEU A 823 9.74 -30.42 -11.68
CA LEU A 823 10.90 -29.67 -11.23
C LEU A 823 12.01 -29.66 -12.28
N ASP A 824 12.75 -28.55 -12.37
CA ASP A 824 13.90 -28.43 -13.24
C ASP A 824 15.02 -29.38 -12.79
N SER A 825 15.30 -30.40 -13.62
CA SER A 825 16.34 -31.41 -13.38
C SER A 825 17.77 -30.84 -13.31
N LYS A 826 17.98 -29.60 -13.74
CA LYS A 826 19.29 -28.91 -13.67
C LYS A 826 19.60 -28.39 -12.26
N ILE A 827 18.64 -28.39 -11.34
CA ILE A 827 18.82 -27.90 -9.98
C ILE A 827 19.15 -29.07 -9.03
N SER A 828 19.98 -28.80 -8.03
CA SER A 828 20.39 -29.78 -7.03
C SER A 828 19.21 -30.39 -6.27
N ASN A 829 19.28 -31.68 -6.00
CA ASN A 829 18.29 -32.42 -5.18
C ASN A 829 18.13 -31.86 -3.77
N SER A 830 19.12 -31.13 -3.24
CA SER A 830 19.03 -30.48 -1.92
C SER A 830 17.92 -29.42 -1.83
N SER A 831 17.52 -28.82 -2.97
CA SER A 831 16.45 -27.81 -3.03
C SER A 831 15.08 -28.38 -3.38
N GLN A 832 14.96 -29.70 -3.54
CA GLN A 832 13.73 -30.36 -4.05
C GLN A 832 12.51 -30.12 -3.16
N GLN A 833 12.68 -30.15 -1.83
CA GLN A 833 11.57 -29.90 -0.89
C GLN A 833 11.05 -28.47 -0.99
N GLU A 834 11.94 -27.48 -1.10
CA GLU A 834 11.55 -26.07 -1.27
C GLU A 834 10.86 -25.85 -2.61
N MET A 835 11.34 -26.49 -3.69
CA MET A 835 10.72 -26.42 -4.99
C MET A 835 9.32 -27.05 -5.01
N LEU A 836 9.11 -28.15 -4.31
CA LEU A 836 7.78 -28.80 -4.16
C LEU A 836 6.83 -27.89 -3.37
N ALA A 837 7.30 -27.27 -2.30
CA ALA A 837 6.50 -26.31 -1.54
C ALA A 837 6.16 -25.06 -2.36
N ALA A 838 7.09 -24.55 -3.16
CA ALA A 838 6.83 -23.46 -4.11
C ALA A 838 5.83 -23.89 -5.22
N LEU A 839 5.89 -25.16 -5.66
CA LEU A 839 4.94 -25.71 -6.64
C LEU A 839 3.50 -25.70 -6.08
N ASP A 840 3.31 -26.03 -4.82
CA ASP A 840 2.00 -25.94 -4.17
C ASP A 840 1.45 -24.51 -4.17
N ILE A 841 2.31 -23.52 -3.86
CA ILE A 841 1.94 -22.10 -3.92
C ILE A 841 1.53 -21.74 -5.37
N ALA A 842 2.31 -22.16 -6.38
CA ALA A 842 2.02 -21.88 -7.78
C ALA A 842 0.69 -22.49 -8.25
N ILE A 843 0.38 -23.72 -7.82
CA ILE A 843 -0.89 -24.41 -8.11
C ILE A 843 -2.08 -23.64 -7.51
N ARG A 844 -1.95 -23.15 -6.28
CA ARG A 844 -2.98 -22.33 -5.64
C ARG A 844 -3.16 -20.98 -6.37
N CYS A 845 -2.08 -20.32 -6.74
CA CYS A 845 -2.14 -19.08 -7.52
C CYS A 845 -2.83 -19.28 -8.87
N THR A 846 -2.62 -20.42 -9.54
CA THR A 846 -3.22 -20.75 -10.84
C THR A 846 -4.58 -21.45 -10.74
N SER A 847 -5.29 -21.41 -9.60
CA SER A 847 -6.63 -21.96 -9.46
C SER A 847 -7.58 -21.42 -10.52
N VAL A 848 -8.46 -22.29 -11.06
CA VAL A 848 -9.50 -21.87 -12.03
C VAL A 848 -10.48 -20.90 -11.39
N LEU A 849 -10.78 -21.08 -10.09
CA LEU A 849 -11.68 -20.24 -9.33
C LEU A 849 -10.90 -19.07 -8.71
N PRO A 850 -11.18 -17.80 -9.07
CA PRO A 850 -10.46 -16.63 -8.56
C PRO A 850 -10.46 -16.53 -7.03
N GLU A 851 -11.57 -16.87 -6.39
CA GLU A 851 -11.75 -16.83 -4.93
C GLU A 851 -10.89 -17.84 -4.16
N LYS A 852 -10.34 -18.87 -4.85
CA LYS A 852 -9.43 -19.85 -4.25
C LYS A 852 -7.95 -19.45 -4.38
N ARG A 853 -7.64 -18.36 -5.08
CA ARG A 853 -6.28 -17.86 -5.21
C ARG A 853 -5.89 -17.05 -3.97
N PRO A 854 -4.68 -17.23 -3.43
CA PRO A 854 -4.19 -16.42 -2.32
C PRO A 854 -4.01 -14.95 -2.75
N THR A 855 -3.93 -14.03 -1.80
CA THR A 855 -3.49 -12.65 -2.07
C THR A 855 -1.97 -12.61 -2.28
N MET A 856 -1.45 -11.58 -2.98
CA MET A 856 0.00 -11.44 -3.17
C MET A 856 0.76 -11.25 -1.85
N LEU A 857 0.13 -10.73 -0.81
CA LEU A 857 0.73 -10.63 0.51
C LEU A 857 0.92 -12.02 1.17
N GLU A 858 -0.07 -12.90 1.04
CA GLU A 858 0.02 -14.29 1.52
C GLU A 858 1.06 -15.08 0.73
N VAL A 859 1.08 -14.91 -0.59
CA VAL A 859 2.10 -15.52 -1.46
C VAL A 859 3.51 -15.08 -1.04
N THR A 860 3.70 -13.78 -0.78
CA THR A 860 4.99 -13.23 -0.33
C THR A 860 5.44 -13.89 0.98
N ARG A 861 4.54 -13.99 1.98
CA ARG A 861 4.86 -14.62 3.26
C ARG A 861 5.19 -16.10 3.10
N ALA A 862 4.41 -16.83 2.30
CA ALA A 862 4.63 -18.24 2.05
C ALA A 862 6.00 -18.49 1.38
N LEU A 863 6.37 -17.72 0.36
CA LEU A 863 7.68 -17.83 -0.30
C LEU A 863 8.83 -17.43 0.63
N GLN A 864 8.68 -16.39 1.47
CA GLN A 864 9.69 -16.00 2.44
C GLN A 864 9.94 -17.08 3.49
N SER A 865 8.91 -17.83 3.91
CA SER A 865 9.06 -18.93 4.85
C SER A 865 9.91 -20.08 4.31
N LEU A 866 9.96 -20.26 2.97
CA LEU A 866 10.84 -21.25 2.33
C LEU A 866 12.31 -20.83 2.43
N GLY A 867 12.62 -19.55 2.16
CA GLY A 867 14.00 -19.05 2.20
C GLY A 867 14.61 -18.96 3.63
N SER A 868 13.78 -18.89 4.68
CA SER A 868 14.28 -18.83 6.06
C SER A 868 14.75 -20.17 6.63
N LYS A 869 14.41 -21.29 5.98
CA LYS A 869 14.87 -22.64 6.40
C LYS A 869 16.31 -22.96 5.99
N THR A 870 16.91 -22.20 5.07
CA THR A 870 18.26 -22.47 4.54
C THR A 870 19.42 -22.00 5.43
N HIS A 871 19.18 -21.26 6.52
CA HIS A 871 20.25 -20.78 7.41
C HIS A 871 20.47 -21.62 8.67
N VAL A 872 19.85 -22.81 8.82
CA VAL A 872 19.95 -23.63 10.04
C VAL A 872 20.44 -25.07 9.77
N SER A 873 20.96 -25.43 8.62
CA SER A 873 21.44 -26.78 8.38
C SER A 873 22.89 -26.87 7.92
N ASP A 874 23.82 -26.42 8.78
CA ASP A 874 25.23 -26.89 8.76
C ASP A 874 25.69 -27.21 10.19
N SER A 875 25.08 -28.20 10.83
CA SER A 875 25.71 -29.03 11.84
C SER A 875 24.78 -30.21 12.23
N TYR A 876 25.37 -31.40 12.14
CA TYR A 876 24.92 -32.72 12.58
C TYR A 876 24.22 -33.61 11.56
N LEU A 877 25.06 -34.40 10.91
CA LEU A 877 24.73 -35.73 10.39
C LEU A 877 24.36 -36.69 11.53
N SER A 878 23.21 -37.36 11.42
CA SER A 878 23.07 -38.79 11.67
C SER A 878 21.70 -39.28 11.18
N THR A 879 21.74 -40.28 10.34
CA THR A 879 20.68 -41.12 9.79
C THR A 879 20.18 -42.14 10.81
N PRO A 880 19.19 -43.01 10.54
CA PRO A 880 17.97 -42.94 9.75
C PRO A 880 16.74 -43.56 10.45
N GLU A 881 15.55 -43.50 9.88
CA GLU A 881 14.76 -44.68 9.51
C GLU A 881 13.35 -44.31 9.00
N GLU A 882 12.94 -45.10 8.04
CA GLU A 882 11.66 -45.07 7.33
C GLU A 882 10.44 -45.23 8.25
N ASN A 883 9.31 -44.56 7.90
CA ASN A 883 8.06 -45.27 7.67
C ASN A 883 6.94 -44.41 7.11
N SER A 884 6.49 -44.81 5.95
CA SER A 884 5.14 -44.81 5.35
C SER A 884 4.11 -43.76 5.73
N VAL A 885 3.71 -43.02 4.68
CA VAL A 885 2.48 -42.26 4.54
C VAL A 885 1.33 -43.17 4.13
N PRO A 886 0.10 -42.96 4.59
CA PRO A 886 -1.12 -43.31 3.83
C PRO A 886 -1.87 -42.07 3.38
N VAL A 887 -2.17 -42.11 2.11
CA VAL A 887 -3.22 -41.51 1.25
C VAL A 887 -3.92 -40.23 1.70
#